data_9538d298276c3af048c22910411c38ea
#
_entry.id   9538d298276c3af048c22910411c38ea
#
_cell.length_a   1.000
_cell.length_b   1.000
_cell.length_c   1.000
_cell.angle_alpha   90.00
_cell.angle_beta   90.00
_cell.angle_gamma   90.00
#
_symmetry.space_group_name_H-M   'P 1'
#
loop_
_entity.id
_entity.type
_entity.pdbx_description
1 polymer ?
#
loop_
_entity_poly.entity_id
_entity_poly.type
_entity_poly.pdbx_seq_one_letter_code
_entity_poly.pdbx_strand_id
1 'polypeptide(L)'
;MNIDKYLENNIIFIIPNNIKKKLIKYINNKSKMYDIKILTLNEFKKSYFFDYNKKTIKYLMDNYNLNFKTAEEYINNIYNVLEPSKTKKINCLLQIKENLEINNLIIKDIYFKETLKRKKIYFYGFTYIDKYLSKIINDLKEENFNVSVILNNDNNYEHEVISFNSLNDEIEFVVNDIISKDLDLNKVYLANVNKDNENTILRVFNNYNIKVNFKNSSTLFDTEIGKSFLNNIFNYQKELNNIKDQEIKNIIINILNKYYWTNITEIKNIIIEEFKATKLPSQKYNNAINIIDLKDNIIDDDEYIYLLNFNREYIPKIYKDTDFINDKEKPKYLETTNEKNINEVSSWQTIIKNIKNLTITYSNQNLSGILNPSSLIDDLNLKVINKEYIESIYSNKSNIYNLGILLDNYSKSHLETKPLEHLYLTYPDNNYLTYNNKFNIIKLSNYSYKLSYSKMNTFFECPFKYYCDNVLKLTPYEDTYDTWLGSICHYILSEMYKEGFDFNKSKEEFINNNPITLTEENKVFLDKVLNELKDAIPHIKSLNNISKYQEVECEKLIQTTVDDIPFVGIVDKIMHYKNNIVIIDYKTGTPDVDLRLAKYGLNLQLPTYAYLIKTLYPNSNIVGIYLEHILKPNINYDLNKSEQNQYENHLKLQGYTIDNEDLISELDPTYLNSDYIKGMKMTSNGFARTAKLLNKDNFEKLKDITEEKIKECIKEINQGNFQIKPKINGFKNLSCAFCPYKSVCYVKEDDKEFVTLDNDLTFLGGENND
;
A
#
# COMPACT_ATOMS: atom_id res chain seq x y z
N MET A 1 -35.98 -12.03 15.70
CA MET A 1 -35.31 -11.83 17.02
C MET A 1 -36.14 -12.53 18.11
N ASN A 2 -35.64 -13.57 18.75
CA ASN A 2 -36.40 -14.32 19.77
C ASN A 2 -35.92 -13.95 21.20
N ILE A 3 -36.14 -12.66 21.60
CA ILE A 3 -35.73 -12.15 22.93
C ILE A 3 -36.92 -11.84 23.85
N ASP A 4 -38.16 -12.04 23.39
CA ASP A 4 -39.34 -11.65 24.15
C ASP A 4 -39.38 -12.22 25.57
N LYS A 5 -38.91 -13.46 25.74
CA LYS A 5 -38.82 -14.11 27.05
C LYS A 5 -37.81 -13.49 28.03
N TYR A 6 -36.94 -12.59 27.52
CA TYR A 6 -35.91 -11.91 28.31
C TYR A 6 -36.22 -10.42 28.49
N LEU A 7 -37.34 -9.90 27.91
CA LEU A 7 -37.74 -8.52 28.06
C LEU A 7 -38.50 -8.32 29.38
N GLU A 8 -37.78 -7.88 30.39
CA GLU A 8 -38.31 -7.50 31.70
C GLU A 8 -37.66 -6.18 32.16
N ASN A 9 -38.06 -5.64 33.30
CA ASN A 9 -37.45 -4.43 33.85
C ASN A 9 -36.15 -4.75 34.58
N ASN A 10 -35.34 -3.74 34.77
CA ASN A 10 -34.04 -3.84 35.46
C ASN A 10 -33.04 -4.77 34.76
N ILE A 11 -32.89 -4.61 33.44
CA ILE A 11 -31.98 -5.40 32.62
C ILE A 11 -30.89 -4.54 32.02
N ILE A 12 -29.72 -5.17 31.83
CA ILE A 12 -28.64 -4.66 30.99
C ILE A 12 -28.36 -5.71 29.91
N PHE A 13 -28.48 -5.31 28.62
CA PHE A 13 -27.96 -6.09 27.52
C PHE A 13 -26.55 -5.60 27.16
N ILE A 14 -25.60 -6.52 27.13
CA ILE A 14 -24.23 -6.31 26.58
C ILE A 14 -24.21 -7.03 25.26
N ILE A 15 -23.96 -6.29 24.18
CA ILE A 15 -24.18 -6.72 22.82
C ILE A 15 -23.02 -6.30 21.89
N PRO A 16 -22.83 -6.97 20.76
CA PRO A 16 -22.01 -6.47 19.66
C PRO A 16 -22.55 -5.16 19.08
N ASN A 17 -21.66 -4.32 18.51
CA ASN A 17 -22.05 -3.05 17.91
C ASN A 17 -23.05 -3.21 16.76
N ASN A 18 -22.93 -4.27 15.98
CA ASN A 18 -23.72 -4.51 14.77
C ASN A 18 -25.22 -4.60 15.04
N ILE A 19 -25.63 -5.15 16.19
CA ILE A 19 -27.04 -5.39 16.51
C ILE A 19 -27.71 -4.27 17.32
N LYS A 20 -26.96 -3.27 17.82
CA LYS A 20 -27.49 -2.25 18.73
C LYS A 20 -28.71 -1.53 18.16
N LYS A 21 -28.63 -1.06 16.91
CA LYS A 21 -29.75 -0.34 16.26
C LYS A 21 -30.96 -1.25 16.04
N LYS A 22 -30.74 -2.50 15.62
CA LYS A 22 -31.79 -3.49 15.37
C LYS A 22 -32.51 -3.84 16.66
N LEU A 23 -31.75 -4.04 17.76
CA LEU A 23 -32.30 -4.34 19.06
C LEU A 23 -33.13 -3.16 19.65
N ILE A 24 -32.60 -1.94 19.56
CA ILE A 24 -33.35 -0.73 20.01
C ILE A 24 -34.65 -0.59 19.24
N LYS A 25 -34.60 -0.74 17.88
CA LYS A 25 -35.82 -0.67 17.05
C LYS A 25 -36.82 -1.75 17.44
N TYR A 26 -36.35 -2.97 17.70
CA TYR A 26 -37.19 -4.09 18.08
C TYR A 26 -37.91 -3.82 19.43
N ILE A 27 -37.18 -3.33 20.44
CA ILE A 27 -37.75 -3.01 21.78
C ILE A 27 -38.73 -1.84 21.67
N ASN A 28 -38.39 -0.78 20.92
CA ASN A 28 -39.26 0.39 20.79
C ASN A 28 -40.57 0.08 20.05
N ASN A 29 -40.61 -0.97 19.24
CA ASN A 29 -41.83 -1.41 18.56
C ASN A 29 -42.77 -2.24 19.47
N LYS A 30 -42.36 -2.53 20.71
CA LYS A 30 -43.23 -3.20 21.67
C LYS A 30 -44.21 -2.20 22.31
N SER A 31 -45.41 -2.68 22.63
CA SER A 31 -46.47 -1.87 23.26
C SER A 31 -46.21 -1.57 24.73
N LYS A 32 -45.19 -2.16 25.33
CA LYS A 32 -44.84 -2.04 26.74
C LYS A 32 -43.53 -1.29 26.90
N MET A 33 -43.45 -0.39 27.88
CA MET A 33 -42.21 0.25 28.31
C MET A 33 -41.41 -0.66 29.23
N TYR A 34 -40.09 -0.67 29.02
CA TYR A 34 -39.16 -1.48 29.82
C TYR A 34 -38.01 -0.60 30.34
N ASP A 35 -37.55 -0.86 31.57
CA ASP A 35 -36.28 -0.32 32.08
C ASP A 35 -35.14 -1.22 31.63
N ILE A 36 -34.64 -0.96 30.40
CA ILE A 36 -33.56 -1.73 29.78
C ILE A 36 -32.44 -0.80 29.39
N LYS A 37 -31.21 -1.09 29.85
CA LYS A 37 -30.01 -0.43 29.40
C LYS A 37 -29.33 -1.32 28.35
N ILE A 38 -28.97 -0.75 27.21
CA ILE A 38 -28.26 -1.47 26.11
C ILE A 38 -26.88 -0.90 25.96
N LEU A 39 -25.87 -1.71 26.19
CA LEU A 39 -24.44 -1.37 26.05
C LEU A 39 -23.78 -2.23 24.99
N THR A 40 -22.98 -1.61 24.16
CA THR A 40 -22.03 -2.37 23.36
C THR A 40 -20.91 -2.90 24.25
N LEU A 41 -20.17 -3.92 23.79
CA LEU A 41 -19.04 -4.46 24.55
C LEU A 41 -18.01 -3.37 24.89
N ASN A 42 -17.75 -2.44 23.96
CA ASN A 42 -16.83 -1.32 24.20
C ASN A 42 -17.37 -0.33 25.25
N GLU A 43 -18.65 0.02 25.19
CA GLU A 43 -19.28 0.87 26.21
C GLU A 43 -19.26 0.19 27.57
N PHE A 44 -19.50 -1.12 27.63
CA PHE A 44 -19.38 -1.90 28.87
C PHE A 44 -17.95 -1.87 29.40
N LYS A 45 -16.92 -2.15 28.59
CA LYS A 45 -15.50 -2.09 29.00
C LYS A 45 -15.14 -0.72 29.56
N LYS A 46 -15.58 0.36 28.91
CA LYS A 46 -15.33 1.73 29.36
C LYS A 46 -15.96 2.04 30.72
N SER A 47 -17.19 1.60 30.93
CA SER A 47 -17.86 1.80 32.24
C SER A 47 -17.36 0.85 33.32
N TYR A 48 -17.00 -0.39 32.98
CA TYR A 48 -16.59 -1.42 33.93
C TYR A 48 -15.14 -1.30 34.39
N PHE A 49 -14.22 -1.01 33.47
CA PHE A 49 -12.79 -0.88 33.76
C PHE A 49 -12.40 0.60 33.96
N PHE A 50 -12.42 1.37 32.90
CA PHE A 50 -12.14 2.81 32.87
C PHE A 50 -12.50 3.39 31.51
N ASP A 51 -12.77 4.69 31.45
CA ASP A 51 -12.82 5.45 30.19
C ASP A 51 -11.61 6.38 30.09
N TYR A 52 -11.34 6.89 28.91
CA TYR A 52 -10.23 7.79 28.62
C TYR A 52 -10.61 8.81 27.54
N ASN A 53 -9.84 9.88 27.45
CA ASN A 53 -10.02 10.92 26.45
C ASN A 53 -8.73 11.19 25.65
N LYS A 54 -8.76 12.18 24.79
CA LYS A 54 -7.61 12.50 23.93
C LYS A 54 -6.42 13.10 24.69
N LYS A 55 -6.59 13.61 25.91
CA LYS A 55 -5.48 13.98 26.79
C LYS A 55 -4.63 12.77 27.16
N THR A 56 -5.30 11.64 27.42
CA THR A 56 -4.64 10.36 27.73
C THR A 56 -3.73 9.91 26.58
N ILE A 57 -4.26 9.96 25.35
CA ILE A 57 -3.48 9.59 24.17
C ILE A 57 -2.26 10.51 24.00
N LYS A 58 -2.47 11.85 24.11
CA LYS A 58 -1.35 12.79 24.02
C LYS A 58 -0.31 12.56 25.12
N TYR A 59 -0.72 12.30 26.34
CA TYR A 59 0.18 11.97 27.44
C TYR A 59 1.05 10.75 27.11
N LEU A 60 0.47 9.68 26.54
CA LEU A 60 1.22 8.50 26.12
C LEU A 60 2.20 8.82 25.01
N MET A 61 1.79 9.62 24.03
CA MET A 61 2.70 10.06 22.96
C MET A 61 3.90 10.82 23.50
N ASP A 62 3.66 11.79 24.39
CA ASP A 62 4.71 12.68 24.91
C ASP A 62 5.65 11.97 25.90
N ASN A 63 5.14 11.11 26.77
CA ASN A 63 5.95 10.49 27.85
C ASN A 63 6.61 9.17 27.45
N TYR A 64 6.07 8.48 26.45
CA TYR A 64 6.58 7.20 25.97
C TYR A 64 7.11 7.26 24.54
N ASN A 65 7.16 8.46 23.93
CA ASN A 65 7.61 8.72 22.57
C ASN A 65 6.88 7.84 21.53
N LEU A 66 5.55 7.75 21.64
CA LEU A 66 4.71 6.92 20.79
C LEU A 66 4.05 7.77 19.70
N ASN A 67 3.83 7.19 18.53
CA ASN A 67 2.90 7.78 17.56
C ASN A 67 1.43 7.58 18.01
N PHE A 68 0.51 8.30 17.36
CA PHE A 68 -0.91 8.30 17.74
C PHE A 68 -1.54 6.89 17.73
N LYS A 69 -1.31 6.11 16.66
CA LYS A 69 -1.86 4.76 16.54
C LYS A 69 -1.31 3.82 17.61
N THR A 70 -0.02 3.86 17.83
CA THR A 70 0.62 3.03 18.86
C THR A 70 0.12 3.40 20.25
N ALA A 71 -0.11 4.69 20.54
CA ALA A 71 -0.70 5.12 21.81
C ALA A 71 -2.13 4.57 22.01
N GLU A 72 -2.97 4.59 20.95
CA GLU A 72 -4.29 3.96 20.99
C GLU A 72 -4.20 2.43 21.17
N GLU A 73 -3.26 1.77 20.51
CA GLU A 73 -3.01 0.33 20.68
C GLU A 73 -2.58 -0.03 22.11
N TYR A 74 -1.75 0.80 22.75
CA TYR A 74 -1.38 0.60 24.15
C TYR A 74 -2.60 0.64 25.08
N ILE A 75 -3.47 1.63 24.91
CA ILE A 75 -4.73 1.69 25.68
C ILE A 75 -5.61 0.47 25.44
N ASN A 76 -5.76 0.05 24.18
CA ASN A 76 -6.55 -1.14 23.85
C ASN A 76 -5.95 -2.41 24.48
N ASN A 77 -4.63 -2.52 24.52
CA ASN A 77 -3.95 -3.64 25.17
C ASN A 77 -4.05 -3.58 26.70
N ILE A 78 -4.12 -2.40 27.32
CA ILE A 78 -4.37 -2.25 28.76
C ILE A 78 -5.73 -2.86 29.15
N TYR A 79 -6.78 -2.71 28.31
CA TYR A 79 -8.06 -3.39 28.57
C TYR A 79 -7.94 -4.92 28.53
N ASN A 80 -7.01 -5.45 27.77
CA ASN A 80 -6.78 -6.89 27.68
C ASN A 80 -5.95 -7.47 28.85
N VAL A 81 -5.38 -6.62 29.71
CA VAL A 81 -4.61 -7.05 30.89
C VAL A 81 -5.50 -7.03 32.13
N LEU A 82 -6.05 -8.20 32.45
CA LEU A 82 -6.92 -8.38 33.63
C LEU A 82 -6.15 -8.70 34.90
N GLU A 83 -5.01 -9.37 34.80
CA GLU A 83 -4.20 -9.85 35.91
C GLU A 83 -2.69 -9.59 35.67
N PRO A 84 -1.88 -9.40 36.75
CA PRO A 84 -0.43 -9.34 36.63
C PRO A 84 0.15 -10.62 36.03
N SER A 85 1.23 -10.47 35.26
CA SER A 85 1.92 -11.60 34.58
C SER A 85 3.43 -11.48 34.74
N LYS A 86 4.13 -12.58 34.53
CA LYS A 86 5.61 -12.60 34.54
C LYS A 86 6.25 -11.97 33.30
N THR A 87 5.48 -11.63 32.27
CA THR A 87 6.00 -11.05 31.04
C THR A 87 6.27 -9.55 31.17
N LYS A 88 7.40 -9.11 30.60
CA LYS A 88 7.81 -7.68 30.65
C LYS A 88 6.77 -6.76 30.04
N LYS A 89 6.17 -7.14 28.90
CA LYS A 89 5.18 -6.31 28.20
C LYS A 89 3.93 -6.08 29.04
N ILE A 90 3.38 -7.13 29.65
CA ILE A 90 2.18 -7.02 30.50
C ILE A 90 2.47 -6.14 31.72
N ASN A 91 3.64 -6.33 32.36
CA ASN A 91 4.04 -5.48 33.48
C ASN A 91 4.24 -4.02 33.06
N CYS A 92 4.79 -3.77 31.86
CA CYS A 92 4.89 -2.42 31.33
C CYS A 92 3.49 -1.80 31.11
N LEU A 93 2.54 -2.53 30.55
CA LEU A 93 1.16 -2.04 30.37
C LEU A 93 0.48 -1.73 31.71
N LEU A 94 0.73 -2.52 32.76
CA LEU A 94 0.24 -2.26 34.11
C LEU A 94 0.86 -1.00 34.72
N GLN A 95 2.17 -0.82 34.58
CA GLN A 95 2.85 0.41 35.02
C GLN A 95 2.32 1.65 34.30
N ILE A 96 2.08 1.55 32.98
CA ILE A 96 1.45 2.62 32.20
C ILE A 96 0.05 2.92 32.75
N LYS A 97 -0.75 1.90 33.03
CA LYS A 97 -2.10 2.05 33.62
C LYS A 97 -2.02 2.78 34.96
N GLU A 98 -1.11 2.37 35.87
CA GLU A 98 -0.89 3.01 37.15
C GLU A 98 -0.49 4.48 36.99
N ASN A 99 0.42 4.78 36.06
CA ASN A 99 0.81 6.15 35.77
C ASN A 99 -0.35 7.01 35.25
N LEU A 100 -1.22 6.42 34.42
CA LEU A 100 -2.42 7.10 33.95
C LEU A 100 -3.42 7.36 35.08
N GLU A 101 -3.54 6.44 36.04
CA GLU A 101 -4.38 6.60 37.24
C GLU A 101 -3.85 7.72 38.16
N ILE A 102 -2.55 7.70 38.45
CA ILE A 102 -1.89 8.73 39.30
C ILE A 102 -2.06 10.13 38.71
N ASN A 103 -1.99 10.26 37.39
CA ASN A 103 -2.12 11.55 36.69
C ASN A 103 -3.59 11.91 36.38
N ASN A 104 -4.59 11.18 36.86
CA ASN A 104 -6.02 11.40 36.59
C ASN A 104 -6.37 11.45 35.11
N LEU A 105 -5.69 10.64 34.29
CA LEU A 105 -5.87 10.56 32.84
C LEU A 105 -6.87 9.48 32.42
N ILE A 106 -7.28 8.62 33.35
CA ILE A 106 -8.36 7.65 33.14
C ILE A 106 -9.50 7.91 34.10
N ILE A 107 -10.71 7.62 33.64
CA ILE A 107 -11.95 7.91 34.36
C ILE A 107 -12.57 6.57 34.77
N LYS A 108 -12.73 6.35 36.07
CA LYS A 108 -13.41 5.16 36.61
C LYS A 108 -14.83 5.51 37.03
N ASP A 109 -15.81 4.80 36.49
CA ASP A 109 -17.20 4.90 36.94
C ASP A 109 -17.41 4.02 38.20
N ILE A 110 -17.13 4.59 39.37
CA ILE A 110 -17.20 3.89 40.66
C ILE A 110 -18.61 3.41 40.98
N TYR A 111 -19.66 4.04 40.44
CA TYR A 111 -21.04 3.68 40.68
C TYR A 111 -21.58 2.62 39.74
N PHE A 112 -20.89 2.34 38.65
CA PHE A 112 -21.36 1.39 37.64
C PHE A 112 -21.52 -0.03 38.20
N LYS A 113 -20.56 -0.50 39.00
CA LYS A 113 -20.65 -1.81 39.67
C LYS A 113 -21.88 -1.92 40.57
N GLU A 114 -22.23 -0.87 41.30
CA GLU A 114 -23.45 -0.86 42.11
C GLU A 114 -24.73 -0.90 41.27
N THR A 115 -24.69 -0.27 40.11
CA THR A 115 -25.78 -0.37 39.13
C THR A 115 -25.95 -1.80 38.62
N LEU A 116 -24.83 -2.49 38.33
CA LEU A 116 -24.83 -3.88 37.86
C LEU A 116 -25.44 -4.85 38.91
N LYS A 117 -25.16 -4.67 40.22
CA LYS A 117 -25.68 -5.52 41.28
C LYS A 117 -27.21 -5.56 41.34
N ARG A 118 -27.87 -4.49 40.90
CA ARG A 118 -29.33 -4.35 40.94
C ARG A 118 -30.05 -4.79 39.69
N LYS A 119 -29.29 -5.21 38.62
CA LYS A 119 -29.86 -5.54 37.32
C LYS A 119 -29.44 -6.95 36.89
N LYS A 120 -30.26 -7.58 36.06
CA LYS A 120 -29.87 -8.79 35.34
C LYS A 120 -29.02 -8.39 34.13
N ILE A 121 -27.95 -9.10 33.91
CA ILE A 121 -26.98 -8.83 32.83
C ILE A 121 -27.10 -9.96 31.81
N TYR A 122 -27.40 -9.60 30.56
CA TYR A 122 -27.44 -10.54 29.45
C TYR A 122 -26.38 -10.21 28.43
N PHE A 123 -25.45 -11.16 28.19
CA PHE A 123 -24.56 -11.14 27.00
C PHE A 123 -25.33 -11.76 25.86
N TYR A 124 -25.68 -10.95 24.84
CA TYR A 124 -26.60 -11.34 23.78
C TYR A 124 -26.09 -11.01 22.40
N GLY A 125 -26.29 -11.94 21.44
CA GLY A 125 -26.02 -11.72 20.03
C GLY A 125 -24.56 -11.87 19.62
N PHE A 126 -23.73 -12.45 20.47
CA PHE A 126 -22.37 -12.87 20.12
C PHE A 126 -22.41 -14.18 19.35
N THR A 127 -21.62 -14.30 18.29
CA THR A 127 -21.49 -15.56 17.53
C THR A 127 -20.82 -16.62 18.38
N TYR A 128 -19.80 -16.24 19.16
CA TYR A 128 -19.17 -17.06 20.18
C TYR A 128 -18.64 -16.19 21.33
N ILE A 129 -18.36 -16.81 22.46
CA ILE A 129 -17.75 -16.15 23.61
C ILE A 129 -16.29 -16.55 23.69
N ASP A 130 -15.40 -15.60 23.41
CA ASP A 130 -13.95 -15.81 23.49
C ASP A 130 -13.46 -15.99 24.93
N LYS A 131 -12.22 -16.44 25.12
CA LYS A 131 -11.63 -16.66 26.44
C LYS A 131 -11.62 -15.40 27.31
N TYR A 132 -11.37 -14.24 26.69
CA TYR A 132 -11.34 -12.97 27.39
C TYR A 132 -12.71 -12.60 27.93
N LEU A 133 -13.74 -12.71 27.12
CA LEU A 133 -15.11 -12.43 27.53
C LEU A 133 -15.62 -13.47 28.53
N SER A 134 -15.24 -14.73 28.35
CA SER A 134 -15.53 -15.82 29.32
C SER A 134 -14.93 -15.53 30.69
N LYS A 135 -13.68 -15.01 30.75
CA LYS A 135 -13.05 -14.61 32.02
C LYS A 135 -13.85 -13.48 32.70
N ILE A 136 -14.21 -12.42 31.93
CA ILE A 136 -15.02 -11.32 32.47
C ILE A 136 -16.39 -11.82 33.02
N ILE A 137 -17.05 -12.70 32.27
CA ILE A 137 -18.34 -13.28 32.69
C ILE A 137 -18.20 -14.09 33.99
N ASN A 138 -17.13 -14.88 34.12
CA ASN A 138 -16.86 -15.68 35.32
C ASN A 138 -16.52 -14.78 36.49
N ASP A 139 -15.70 -13.75 36.33
CA ASP A 139 -15.36 -12.78 37.38
C ASP A 139 -16.64 -12.07 37.91
N LEU A 140 -17.54 -11.69 36.99
CA LEU A 140 -18.84 -11.11 37.37
C LEU A 140 -19.69 -12.11 38.17
N LYS A 141 -19.72 -13.39 37.81
CA LYS A 141 -20.45 -14.43 38.55
C LYS A 141 -19.84 -14.67 39.93
N GLU A 142 -18.52 -14.71 40.05
CA GLU A 142 -17.78 -14.83 41.31
C GLU A 142 -18.05 -13.65 42.23
N GLU A 143 -18.22 -12.43 41.68
CA GLU A 143 -18.67 -11.22 42.42
C GLU A 143 -20.17 -11.22 42.72
N ASN A 144 -20.89 -12.34 42.46
CA ASN A 144 -22.33 -12.53 42.68
C ASN A 144 -23.26 -11.63 41.84
N PHE A 145 -22.84 -11.22 40.65
CA PHE A 145 -23.74 -10.57 39.70
C PHE A 145 -24.63 -11.61 38.99
N ASN A 146 -25.87 -11.20 38.70
CA ASN A 146 -26.79 -12.05 37.94
C ASN A 146 -26.52 -11.96 36.46
N VAL A 147 -25.69 -12.87 35.94
CA VAL A 147 -25.19 -12.87 34.54
C VAL A 147 -25.65 -14.10 33.80
N SER A 148 -26.20 -13.92 32.63
CA SER A 148 -26.57 -14.98 31.68
C SER A 148 -26.02 -14.69 30.28
N VAL A 149 -25.66 -15.73 29.57
CA VAL A 149 -25.24 -15.68 28.15
C VAL A 149 -26.38 -16.25 27.32
N ILE A 150 -26.75 -15.52 26.28
CA ILE A 150 -27.78 -15.94 25.34
C ILE A 150 -27.11 -16.00 23.97
N LEU A 151 -26.77 -17.23 23.56
CA LEU A 151 -26.29 -17.50 22.21
C LEU A 151 -27.47 -17.67 21.26
N ASN A 152 -27.21 -17.52 19.96
CA ASN A 152 -28.21 -17.77 18.93
C ASN A 152 -28.64 -19.26 18.97
N ASN A 153 -29.87 -19.55 18.56
CA ASN A 153 -30.40 -20.93 18.52
C ASN A 153 -29.53 -21.77 17.55
N ASP A 154 -29.31 -23.04 17.91
CA ASP A 154 -28.65 -24.02 17.05
C ASP A 154 -29.65 -24.55 16.00
N ASN A 155 -29.87 -23.79 14.95
CA ASN A 155 -30.54 -24.28 13.75
C ASN A 155 -29.53 -25.06 12.90
N ASN A 156 -30.05 -25.89 12.01
CA ASN A 156 -29.20 -26.67 11.09
C ASN A 156 -29.85 -26.67 9.70
N TYR A 157 -29.79 -25.51 9.03
CA TYR A 157 -30.23 -25.41 7.65
C TYR A 157 -29.16 -25.95 6.71
N GLU A 158 -29.61 -26.66 5.68
CA GLU A 158 -28.73 -27.17 4.60
C GLU A 158 -28.64 -26.13 3.48
N HIS A 159 -27.44 -25.95 2.94
CA HIS A 159 -27.17 -25.00 1.88
C HIS A 159 -26.36 -25.62 0.76
N GLU A 160 -26.56 -25.13 -0.46
CA GLU A 160 -25.71 -25.44 -1.60
C GLU A 160 -24.82 -24.21 -1.91
N VAL A 161 -23.67 -24.46 -2.52
CA VAL A 161 -22.73 -23.43 -2.95
C VAL A 161 -22.75 -23.37 -4.47
N ILE A 162 -22.87 -22.18 -5.02
CA ILE A 162 -22.90 -21.97 -6.47
C ILE A 162 -21.58 -21.35 -6.92
N SER A 163 -20.91 -22.00 -7.86
CA SER A 163 -19.63 -21.52 -8.42
C SER A 163 -19.83 -20.92 -9.81
N PHE A 164 -19.00 -19.88 -10.08
CA PHE A 164 -18.99 -19.15 -11.34
C PHE A 164 -17.57 -19.01 -11.87
N ASN A 165 -17.45 -18.80 -13.18
CA ASN A 165 -16.15 -18.58 -13.81
C ASN A 165 -15.57 -17.21 -13.47
N SER A 166 -16.40 -16.18 -13.33
CA SER A 166 -15.99 -14.81 -13.04
C SER A 166 -16.85 -14.14 -11.98
N LEU A 167 -16.31 -13.10 -11.35
CA LEU A 167 -17.05 -12.25 -10.42
C LEU A 167 -18.26 -11.60 -11.11
N ASN A 168 -18.16 -11.24 -12.39
CA ASN A 168 -19.27 -10.68 -13.11
C ASN A 168 -20.46 -11.65 -13.17
N ASP A 169 -20.21 -12.92 -13.50
CA ASP A 169 -21.26 -13.95 -13.59
C ASP A 169 -21.86 -14.23 -12.22
N GLU A 170 -21.05 -14.24 -11.16
CA GLU A 170 -21.49 -14.37 -9.77
C GLU A 170 -22.51 -13.27 -9.41
N ILE A 171 -22.17 -12.01 -9.69
CA ILE A 171 -23.05 -10.87 -9.35
C ILE A 171 -24.28 -10.82 -10.28
N GLU A 172 -24.14 -11.14 -11.56
CA GLU A 172 -25.28 -11.27 -12.49
C GLU A 172 -26.29 -12.31 -11.99
N PHE A 173 -25.81 -13.47 -11.56
CA PHE A 173 -26.68 -14.48 -10.96
C PHE A 173 -27.43 -13.94 -9.75
N VAL A 174 -26.72 -13.27 -8.82
CA VAL A 174 -27.34 -12.72 -7.61
C VAL A 174 -28.47 -11.74 -7.94
N VAL A 175 -28.24 -10.82 -8.88
CA VAL A 175 -29.27 -9.85 -9.28
C VAL A 175 -30.47 -10.53 -9.92
N ASN A 176 -30.23 -11.49 -10.82
CA ASN A 176 -31.31 -12.23 -11.48
C ASN A 176 -32.11 -13.07 -10.47
N ASP A 177 -31.46 -13.68 -9.48
CA ASP A 177 -32.11 -14.47 -8.42
C ASP A 177 -32.99 -13.58 -7.53
N ILE A 178 -32.50 -12.38 -7.16
CA ILE A 178 -33.27 -11.38 -6.39
C ILE A 178 -34.53 -10.96 -7.14
N ILE A 179 -34.39 -10.67 -8.42
CA ILE A 179 -35.55 -10.22 -9.26
C ILE A 179 -36.53 -11.38 -9.51
N SER A 180 -36.02 -12.58 -9.83
CA SER A 180 -36.86 -13.75 -10.12
C SER A 180 -37.69 -14.18 -8.91
N LYS A 181 -37.19 -13.96 -7.69
CA LYS A 181 -37.89 -14.26 -6.44
C LYS A 181 -38.76 -13.10 -5.94
N ASP A 182 -38.79 -11.98 -6.65
CA ASP A 182 -39.49 -10.74 -6.27
C ASP A 182 -39.25 -10.31 -4.81
N LEU A 183 -37.95 -10.28 -4.41
CA LEU A 183 -37.57 -10.02 -3.04
C LEU A 183 -37.68 -8.52 -2.68
N ASP A 184 -38.14 -8.22 -1.46
CA ASP A 184 -38.07 -6.87 -0.90
C ASP A 184 -36.61 -6.45 -0.70
N LEU A 185 -36.13 -5.47 -1.51
CA LEU A 185 -34.75 -5.02 -1.48
C LEU A 185 -34.25 -4.56 -0.12
N ASN A 186 -35.16 -4.07 0.76
CA ASN A 186 -34.79 -3.66 2.12
C ASN A 186 -34.49 -4.86 3.03
N LYS A 187 -34.90 -6.07 2.65
CA LYS A 187 -34.66 -7.32 3.36
C LYS A 187 -33.58 -8.18 2.72
N VAL A 188 -32.96 -7.70 1.64
CA VAL A 188 -31.86 -8.37 0.97
C VAL A 188 -30.52 -7.76 1.42
N TYR A 189 -29.58 -8.63 1.72
CA TYR A 189 -28.25 -8.24 2.15
C TYR A 189 -27.16 -8.96 1.34
N LEU A 190 -26.11 -8.20 0.97
CA LEU A 190 -24.88 -8.76 0.44
C LEU A 190 -23.86 -8.87 1.59
N ALA A 191 -23.27 -10.03 1.76
CA ALA A 191 -22.24 -10.31 2.75
C ALA A 191 -20.89 -10.59 2.07
N ASN A 192 -19.80 -10.33 2.77
CA ASN A 192 -18.42 -10.51 2.30
C ASN A 192 -18.10 -9.71 1.03
N VAL A 193 -18.56 -8.47 0.99
CA VAL A 193 -18.26 -7.52 -0.10
C VAL A 193 -16.89 -6.88 0.16
N ASN A 194 -15.93 -7.12 -0.72
CA ASN A 194 -14.60 -6.54 -0.67
C ASN A 194 -14.55 -5.23 -1.46
N LYS A 195 -13.64 -4.32 -1.08
CA LYS A 195 -13.48 -3.02 -1.73
C LYS A 195 -13.22 -3.15 -3.24
N ASP A 196 -12.42 -4.14 -3.65
CA ASP A 196 -12.07 -4.37 -5.05
C ASP A 196 -13.27 -4.82 -5.90
N ASN A 197 -14.30 -5.36 -5.27
CA ASN A 197 -15.50 -5.87 -5.92
C ASN A 197 -16.64 -4.83 -6.00
N GLU A 198 -16.54 -3.72 -5.25
CA GLU A 198 -17.59 -2.69 -5.20
C GLU A 198 -17.94 -2.13 -6.55
N ASN A 199 -16.96 -1.86 -7.42
CA ASN A 199 -17.20 -1.32 -8.76
C ASN A 199 -17.96 -2.31 -9.65
N THR A 200 -17.64 -3.60 -9.59
CA THR A 200 -18.37 -4.64 -10.35
C THR A 200 -19.81 -4.75 -9.86
N ILE A 201 -20.00 -4.79 -8.55
CA ILE A 201 -21.34 -4.82 -7.94
C ILE A 201 -22.15 -3.59 -8.36
N LEU A 202 -21.59 -2.38 -8.21
CA LEU A 202 -22.27 -1.14 -8.62
C LEU A 202 -22.68 -1.18 -10.09
N ARG A 203 -21.77 -1.58 -10.97
CA ARG A 203 -22.03 -1.62 -12.41
C ARG A 203 -23.14 -2.61 -12.74
N VAL A 204 -23.07 -3.84 -12.25
CA VAL A 204 -24.05 -4.87 -12.53
C VAL A 204 -25.41 -4.46 -11.98
N PHE A 205 -25.53 -4.10 -10.71
CA PHE A 205 -26.80 -3.69 -10.12
C PHE A 205 -27.41 -2.46 -10.80
N ASN A 206 -26.58 -1.49 -11.24
CA ASN A 206 -27.07 -0.33 -12.01
C ASN A 206 -27.63 -0.72 -13.39
N ASN A 207 -27.16 -1.80 -14.01
CA ASN A 207 -27.74 -2.29 -15.27
C ASN A 207 -29.19 -2.76 -15.10
N TYR A 208 -29.58 -3.12 -13.88
CA TYR A 208 -30.93 -3.52 -13.49
C TYR A 208 -31.70 -2.42 -12.75
N ASN A 209 -31.14 -1.20 -12.67
CA ASN A 209 -31.71 -0.07 -11.91
C ASN A 209 -31.91 -0.34 -10.40
N ILE A 210 -31.16 -1.28 -9.82
CA ILE A 210 -31.21 -1.58 -8.40
C ILE A 210 -30.08 -0.82 -7.69
N LYS A 211 -30.41 -0.17 -6.56
CA LYS A 211 -29.43 0.54 -5.73
C LYS A 211 -28.88 -0.35 -4.64
N VAL A 212 -27.58 -0.16 -4.34
CA VAL A 212 -26.88 -0.84 -3.25
C VAL A 212 -26.30 0.22 -2.32
N ASN A 213 -26.52 0.07 -1.01
CA ASN A 213 -26.00 0.94 0.03
C ASN A 213 -24.62 0.44 0.47
N PHE A 214 -23.58 1.00 -0.09
CA PHE A 214 -22.20 0.73 0.35
C PHE A 214 -21.87 1.52 1.62
N LYS A 215 -20.99 0.95 2.44
CA LYS A 215 -20.35 1.71 3.52
C LYS A 215 -19.31 2.63 2.87
N ASN A 216 -19.41 3.93 3.06
CA ASN A 216 -18.41 4.86 2.53
C ASN A 216 -17.02 4.50 3.08
N SER A 217 -16.07 4.26 2.19
CA SER A 217 -14.66 4.01 2.53
C SER A 217 -13.83 5.31 2.57
N SER A 218 -14.33 6.41 1.97
CA SER A 218 -13.62 7.69 1.96
C SER A 218 -13.62 8.33 3.34
N THR A 219 -12.46 8.82 3.71
CA THR A 219 -12.24 9.53 4.96
C THR A 219 -12.28 11.04 4.75
N LEU A 220 -12.38 11.79 5.83
CA LEU A 220 -12.27 13.24 5.75
C LEU A 220 -10.92 13.68 5.14
N PHE A 221 -9.85 12.91 5.39
CA PHE A 221 -8.52 13.14 4.83
C PHE A 221 -8.49 13.03 3.30
N ASP A 222 -9.32 12.18 2.70
CA ASP A 222 -9.35 11.94 1.23
C ASP A 222 -10.01 13.11 0.48
N THR A 223 -10.75 13.98 1.16
CA THR A 223 -11.47 15.09 0.53
C THR A 223 -10.58 16.29 0.25
N GLU A 224 -10.91 17.06 -0.79
CA GLU A 224 -10.23 18.34 -1.07
C GLU A 224 -10.37 19.32 0.10
N ILE A 225 -11.56 19.36 0.74
CA ILE A 225 -11.83 20.22 1.90
C ILE A 225 -10.92 19.82 3.07
N GLY A 226 -10.80 18.52 3.35
CA GLY A 226 -9.94 18.01 4.42
C GLY A 226 -8.48 18.31 4.17
N LYS A 227 -7.99 18.10 2.94
CA LYS A 227 -6.61 18.40 2.53
C LYS A 227 -6.32 19.90 2.61
N SER A 228 -7.20 20.75 2.08
CA SER A 228 -7.06 22.22 2.15
C SER A 228 -7.01 22.70 3.61
N PHE A 229 -7.91 22.18 4.46
CA PHE A 229 -7.92 22.52 5.87
C PHE A 229 -6.61 22.15 6.59
N LEU A 230 -6.09 20.93 6.36
CA LEU A 230 -4.84 20.48 6.97
C LEU A 230 -3.62 21.25 6.49
N ASN A 231 -3.58 21.64 5.22
CA ASN A 231 -2.51 22.47 4.66
C ASN A 231 -2.48 23.86 5.30
N ASN A 232 -3.65 24.43 5.59
CA ASN A 232 -3.81 25.77 6.15
C ASN A 232 -4.15 25.76 7.65
N ILE A 233 -3.81 24.71 8.38
CA ILE A 233 -4.19 24.50 9.78
C ILE A 233 -3.74 25.64 10.72
N PHE A 234 -2.67 26.35 10.38
CA PHE A 234 -2.22 27.53 11.14
C PHE A 234 -3.26 28.68 11.15
N ASN A 235 -4.15 28.73 10.15
CA ASN A 235 -5.25 29.67 10.02
C ASN A 235 -6.61 28.95 10.09
N TYR A 236 -6.74 27.89 10.88
CA TYR A 236 -7.89 26.99 10.89
C TYR A 236 -9.25 27.68 11.09
N GLN A 237 -9.30 28.77 11.85
CA GLN A 237 -10.56 29.54 12.06
C GLN A 237 -11.04 30.18 10.75
N LYS A 238 -10.13 30.74 9.94
CA LYS A 238 -10.44 31.31 8.63
C LYS A 238 -10.87 30.21 7.67
N GLU A 239 -10.16 29.08 7.66
CA GLU A 239 -10.49 27.93 6.81
C GLU A 239 -11.87 27.37 7.17
N LEU A 240 -12.21 27.22 8.45
CA LEU A 240 -13.54 26.79 8.87
C LEU A 240 -14.67 27.71 8.33
N ASN A 241 -14.42 29.02 8.28
CA ASN A 241 -15.41 29.94 7.74
C ASN A 241 -15.57 29.83 6.22
N ASN A 242 -14.53 29.42 5.51
CA ASN A 242 -14.53 29.23 4.06
C ASN A 242 -15.25 27.93 3.63
N ILE A 243 -15.42 26.97 4.53
CA ILE A 243 -16.11 25.69 4.22
C ILE A 243 -17.60 25.95 4.03
N LYS A 244 -18.08 25.73 2.79
CA LYS A 244 -19.50 25.86 2.41
C LYS A 244 -20.32 24.63 2.78
N ASP A 245 -19.72 23.43 2.75
CA ASP A 245 -20.36 22.18 3.13
C ASP A 245 -20.55 22.13 4.65
N GLN A 246 -21.80 22.31 5.09
CA GLN A 246 -22.14 22.39 6.52
C GLN A 246 -21.95 21.03 7.23
N GLU A 247 -22.11 19.91 6.54
CA GLU A 247 -21.94 18.59 7.13
C GLU A 247 -20.47 18.33 7.42
N ILE A 248 -19.60 18.53 6.43
CA ILE A 248 -18.14 18.41 6.61
C ILE A 248 -17.63 19.40 7.65
N LYS A 249 -18.12 20.65 7.63
CA LYS A 249 -17.77 21.67 8.62
C LYS A 249 -18.08 21.21 10.04
N ASN A 250 -19.28 20.64 10.28
CA ASN A 250 -19.67 20.13 11.59
C ASN A 250 -18.79 18.94 12.03
N ILE A 251 -18.41 18.06 11.11
CA ILE A 251 -17.51 16.95 11.40
C ILE A 251 -16.14 17.51 11.86
N ILE A 252 -15.58 18.47 11.15
CA ILE A 252 -14.30 19.10 11.52
C ILE A 252 -14.41 19.76 12.90
N ILE A 253 -15.46 20.56 13.14
CA ILE A 253 -15.69 21.20 14.45
C ILE A 253 -15.77 20.16 15.57
N ASN A 254 -16.45 19.05 15.36
CA ASN A 254 -16.56 17.98 16.35
C ASN A 254 -15.20 17.33 16.64
N ILE A 255 -14.32 17.21 15.62
CA ILE A 255 -12.94 16.73 15.84
C ILE A 255 -12.17 17.73 16.66
N LEU A 256 -12.17 19.01 16.29
CA LEU A 256 -11.43 20.06 17.00
C LEU A 256 -11.88 20.22 18.44
N ASN A 257 -13.17 20.08 18.72
CA ASN A 257 -13.73 20.15 20.08
C ASN A 257 -13.20 19.06 21.03
N LYS A 258 -12.69 17.93 20.52
CA LYS A 258 -12.02 16.93 21.37
C LYS A 258 -10.69 17.44 21.93
N TYR A 259 -10.13 18.50 21.35
CA TYR A 259 -8.81 19.07 21.63
C TYR A 259 -8.86 20.51 22.14
N TYR A 260 -10.01 20.96 22.70
CA TYR A 260 -10.22 22.33 23.21
C TYR A 260 -9.20 22.78 24.26
N TRP A 261 -8.49 21.84 24.86
CA TRP A 261 -7.53 22.03 25.94
C TRP A 261 -6.09 22.28 25.46
N THR A 262 -5.82 22.27 24.16
CA THR A 262 -4.48 22.48 23.57
C THR A 262 -4.57 23.30 22.28
N ASN A 263 -3.43 23.84 21.86
CA ASN A 263 -3.36 24.57 20.59
C ASN A 263 -3.38 23.58 19.41
N ILE A 264 -4.33 23.76 18.50
CA ILE A 264 -4.55 22.89 17.35
C ILE A 264 -3.30 22.82 16.44
N THR A 265 -2.54 23.91 16.32
CA THR A 265 -1.35 23.95 15.47
C THR A 265 -0.21 23.07 15.98
N GLU A 266 -0.12 22.88 17.29
CA GLU A 266 0.90 22.02 17.93
C GLU A 266 0.61 20.54 17.77
N ILE A 267 -0.66 20.17 17.50
CA ILE A 267 -1.10 18.79 17.37
C ILE A 267 -1.51 18.43 15.94
N LYS A 268 -0.96 19.11 14.94
CA LYS A 268 -1.27 18.89 13.52
C LYS A 268 -1.25 17.40 13.14
N ASN A 269 -0.23 16.65 13.57
CA ASN A 269 -0.09 15.22 13.27
C ASN A 269 -1.24 14.39 13.87
N ILE A 270 -1.72 14.75 15.04
CA ILE A 270 -2.88 14.09 15.67
C ILE A 270 -4.16 14.39 14.88
N ILE A 271 -4.34 15.63 14.45
CA ILE A 271 -5.50 16.03 13.63
C ILE A 271 -5.49 15.30 12.28
N ILE A 272 -4.33 15.11 11.67
CA ILE A 272 -4.20 14.30 10.44
C ILE A 272 -4.70 12.87 10.69
N GLU A 273 -4.31 12.23 11.77
CA GLU A 273 -4.76 10.86 12.09
C GLU A 273 -6.26 10.80 12.42
N GLU A 274 -6.81 11.80 13.09
CA GLU A 274 -8.27 11.94 13.29
C GLU A 274 -9.01 12.06 11.94
N PHE A 275 -8.48 12.83 10.99
CA PHE A 275 -9.08 12.97 9.66
C PHE A 275 -9.03 11.66 8.88
N LYS A 276 -7.92 10.90 8.96
CA LYS A 276 -7.78 9.56 8.38
C LYS A 276 -8.72 8.53 9.01
N ALA A 277 -8.99 8.66 10.32
CA ALA A 277 -9.89 7.77 11.04
C ALA A 277 -11.39 8.13 10.83
N THR A 278 -11.69 9.37 10.46
CA THR A 278 -13.07 9.86 10.36
C THR A 278 -13.65 9.55 8.98
N LYS A 279 -14.53 8.57 8.91
CA LYS A 279 -15.27 8.22 7.69
C LYS A 279 -16.41 9.21 7.46
N LEU A 280 -16.58 9.59 6.22
CA LEU A 280 -17.71 10.45 5.81
C LEU A 280 -19.01 9.64 5.77
N PRO A 281 -20.18 10.28 6.03
CA PRO A 281 -21.45 9.63 5.85
C PRO A 281 -21.66 9.19 4.40
N SER A 282 -22.19 7.97 4.22
CA SER A 282 -22.55 7.47 2.90
C SER A 282 -23.97 7.91 2.54
N GLN A 283 -24.17 8.18 1.26
CA GLN A 283 -25.54 8.37 0.74
C GLN A 283 -26.31 7.06 0.93
N LYS A 284 -27.47 7.14 1.60
CA LYS A 284 -28.36 6.00 1.77
C LYS A 284 -29.58 6.17 0.88
N TYR A 285 -29.85 5.14 0.13
CA TYR A 285 -31.04 5.02 -0.70
C TYR A 285 -32.11 4.25 0.09
N ASN A 286 -33.35 4.72 -0.01
CA ASN A 286 -34.50 3.93 0.38
C ASN A 286 -34.78 2.88 -0.71
N ASN A 287 -35.35 1.75 -0.35
CA ASN A 287 -35.59 0.64 -1.27
C ASN A 287 -34.31 0.21 -2.02
N ALA A 288 -33.31 -0.22 -1.25
CA ALA A 288 -32.00 -0.59 -1.73
C ALA A 288 -31.44 -1.77 -0.93
N ILE A 289 -30.60 -2.54 -1.58
CA ILE A 289 -29.88 -3.64 -0.95
C ILE A 289 -28.83 -3.09 -0.01
N ASN A 290 -28.64 -3.73 1.14
CA ASN A 290 -27.68 -3.32 2.14
C ASN A 290 -26.51 -4.32 2.24
N ILE A 291 -25.33 -3.82 2.63
CA ILE A 291 -24.17 -4.66 2.91
C ILE A 291 -24.13 -4.96 4.41
N ILE A 292 -23.94 -6.25 4.75
CA ILE A 292 -23.93 -6.74 6.12
C ILE A 292 -22.64 -7.49 6.44
N ASP A 293 -22.20 -7.37 7.69
CA ASP A 293 -21.23 -8.29 8.29
C ASP A 293 -22.03 -9.35 9.06
N LEU A 294 -21.81 -10.61 8.73
CA LEU A 294 -22.58 -11.71 9.36
C LEU A 294 -22.09 -12.07 10.75
N LYS A 295 -20.83 -11.74 11.09
CA LYS A 295 -20.31 -11.97 12.42
C LYS A 295 -20.97 -11.05 13.43
N ASP A 296 -21.28 -11.62 14.58
CA ASP A 296 -21.91 -10.88 15.67
C ASP A 296 -23.13 -10.08 15.19
N ASN A 297 -23.95 -10.72 14.36
CA ASN A 297 -25.20 -10.16 13.86
C ASN A 297 -26.34 -11.14 14.01
N ILE A 298 -27.56 -10.63 13.91
CA ILE A 298 -28.79 -11.42 14.02
C ILE A 298 -29.56 -11.24 12.73
N ILE A 299 -29.80 -12.36 12.06
CA ILE A 299 -30.58 -12.41 10.81
C ILE A 299 -31.97 -12.93 11.13
N ASP A 300 -32.99 -12.24 10.67
CA ASP A 300 -34.38 -12.67 10.85
C ASP A 300 -34.79 -13.65 9.71
N ASP A 301 -35.77 -14.52 9.96
CA ASP A 301 -36.18 -15.58 9.03
C ASP A 301 -36.76 -15.06 7.71
N ASP A 302 -37.13 -13.78 7.63
CA ASP A 302 -37.66 -13.09 6.46
C ASP A 302 -36.60 -12.20 5.76
N GLU A 303 -35.35 -12.25 6.21
CA GLU A 303 -34.20 -11.61 5.56
C GLU A 303 -33.48 -12.60 4.65
N TYR A 304 -32.98 -12.11 3.51
CA TYR A 304 -32.29 -12.89 2.48
C TYR A 304 -30.83 -12.46 2.38
N ILE A 305 -29.91 -13.41 2.52
CA ILE A 305 -28.49 -13.17 2.55
C ILE A 305 -27.82 -13.79 1.31
N TYR A 306 -27.08 -13.00 0.56
CA TYR A 306 -26.17 -13.47 -0.48
C TYR A 306 -24.73 -13.34 0.04
N LEU A 307 -24.13 -14.49 0.37
CA LEU A 307 -22.74 -14.59 0.81
C LEU A 307 -21.86 -14.74 -0.43
N LEU A 308 -21.20 -13.65 -0.81
CA LEU A 308 -20.36 -13.53 -2.01
C LEU A 308 -18.93 -13.95 -1.70
N ASN A 309 -18.15 -14.25 -2.76
CA ASN A 309 -16.72 -14.52 -2.66
C ASN A 309 -16.41 -15.57 -1.58
N PHE A 310 -17.11 -16.68 -1.59
CA PHE A 310 -16.87 -17.79 -0.65
C PHE A 310 -15.60 -18.57 -1.05
N ASN A 311 -14.49 -17.81 -1.07
CA ASN A 311 -13.17 -18.26 -1.48
C ASN A 311 -12.23 -18.31 -0.27
N ARG A 312 -11.21 -19.19 -0.35
CA ARG A 312 -10.20 -19.41 0.69
C ARG A 312 -9.42 -18.15 1.06
N GLU A 313 -9.27 -17.25 0.11
CA GLU A 313 -8.59 -15.96 0.28
C GLU A 313 -9.36 -15.00 1.21
N TYR A 314 -10.64 -15.24 1.42
CA TYR A 314 -11.55 -14.35 2.16
C TYR A 314 -12.21 -15.02 3.36
N ILE A 315 -12.65 -16.29 3.24
CA ILE A 315 -13.40 -17.03 4.27
C ILE A 315 -12.89 -18.48 4.36
N PRO A 316 -12.52 -18.98 5.58
CA PRO A 316 -12.33 -18.22 6.82
C PRO A 316 -11.07 -17.36 6.80
N LYS A 317 -11.07 -16.27 7.56
CA LYS A 317 -9.89 -15.41 7.71
C LYS A 317 -8.81 -16.15 8.50
N ILE A 318 -7.59 -16.14 7.98
CA ILE A 318 -6.43 -16.73 8.66
C ILE A 318 -5.67 -15.62 9.39
N TYR A 319 -5.61 -15.73 10.72
CA TYR A 319 -4.86 -14.83 11.58
C TYR A 319 -3.41 -15.29 11.68
N LYS A 320 -2.50 -14.33 11.77
CA LYS A 320 -1.07 -14.53 12.06
C LYS A 320 -0.74 -13.88 13.39
N ASP A 321 0.30 -14.35 14.07
CA ASP A 321 0.75 -13.79 15.36
C ASP A 321 1.45 -12.45 15.14
N THR A 322 0.64 -11.39 14.96
CA THR A 322 1.06 -10.00 14.80
C THR A 322 0.57 -9.11 15.95
N ASP A 323 -0.03 -9.71 16.98
CA ASP A 323 -0.54 -8.98 18.13
C ASP A 323 0.61 -8.37 18.95
N PHE A 324 0.38 -7.21 19.57
CA PHE A 324 1.34 -6.59 20.49
C PHE A 324 1.79 -7.55 21.59
N ILE A 325 0.84 -8.30 22.19
CA ILE A 325 1.11 -9.41 23.08
C ILE A 325 1.10 -10.67 22.21
N ASN A 326 2.29 -11.19 21.87
CA ASN A 326 2.42 -12.37 21.02
C ASN A 326 1.96 -13.66 21.71
N ASP A 327 1.76 -14.74 20.96
CA ASP A 327 1.21 -16.00 21.49
C ASP A 327 1.98 -16.58 22.68
N LYS A 328 3.31 -16.37 22.75
CA LYS A 328 4.16 -16.83 23.86
C LYS A 328 3.98 -16.02 25.13
N GLU A 329 3.51 -14.78 25.00
CA GLU A 329 3.35 -13.82 26.08
C GLU A 329 1.89 -13.72 26.56
N LYS A 330 0.93 -14.23 25.79
CA LYS A 330 -0.49 -14.19 26.12
C LYS A 330 -0.81 -14.95 27.42
N PRO A 331 -1.54 -14.33 28.36
CA PRO A 331 -2.08 -15.05 29.51
C PRO A 331 -3.16 -16.04 29.06
N LYS A 332 -3.47 -17.02 29.91
CA LYS A 332 -4.41 -18.13 29.59
C LYS A 332 -5.83 -17.66 29.20
N TYR A 333 -6.23 -16.48 29.62
CA TYR A 333 -7.53 -15.90 29.29
C TYR A 333 -7.53 -15.09 27.96
N LEU A 334 -6.40 -15.03 27.24
CA LEU A 334 -6.36 -14.52 25.88
C LEU A 334 -6.16 -15.67 24.90
N GLU A 335 -6.84 -15.61 23.78
CA GLU A 335 -6.72 -16.61 22.73
C GLU A 335 -5.40 -16.48 21.97
N THR A 336 -4.73 -17.62 21.76
CA THR A 336 -3.62 -17.73 20.84
C THR A 336 -4.10 -17.58 19.40
N THR A 337 -3.19 -17.32 18.48
CA THR A 337 -3.48 -17.24 17.05
C THR A 337 -4.12 -18.53 16.51
N ASN A 338 -3.64 -19.69 16.96
CA ASN A 338 -4.23 -20.97 16.57
C ASN A 338 -5.66 -21.13 17.06
N GLU A 339 -5.94 -20.74 18.31
CA GLU A 339 -7.30 -20.76 18.87
C GLU A 339 -8.23 -19.79 18.15
N LYS A 340 -7.75 -18.59 17.81
CA LYS A 340 -8.51 -17.64 16.98
C LYS A 340 -8.87 -18.24 15.62
N ASN A 341 -7.94 -18.96 14.97
CA ASN A 341 -8.20 -19.61 13.69
C ASN A 341 -9.23 -20.74 13.80
N ILE A 342 -9.15 -21.56 14.86
CA ILE A 342 -10.15 -22.61 15.12
C ILE A 342 -11.54 -21.98 15.36
N ASN A 343 -11.61 -20.95 16.19
CA ASN A 343 -12.87 -20.26 16.49
C ASN A 343 -13.44 -19.52 15.28
N GLU A 344 -12.57 -19.04 14.38
CA GLU A 344 -12.98 -18.45 13.11
C GLU A 344 -13.74 -19.44 12.25
N VAL A 345 -13.19 -20.65 12.08
CA VAL A 345 -13.84 -21.75 11.35
C VAL A 345 -15.17 -22.13 12.02
N SER A 346 -15.17 -22.38 13.32
CA SER A 346 -16.38 -22.73 14.08
C SER A 346 -17.47 -21.65 14.01
N SER A 347 -17.08 -20.40 14.05
CA SER A 347 -18.00 -19.25 13.91
C SER A 347 -18.68 -19.24 12.55
N TRP A 348 -17.94 -19.44 11.47
CA TRP A 348 -18.51 -19.52 10.13
C TRP A 348 -19.41 -20.74 9.95
N GLN A 349 -19.04 -21.89 10.49
CA GLN A 349 -19.89 -23.08 10.48
C GLN A 349 -21.23 -22.81 11.19
N THR A 350 -21.20 -22.14 12.34
CA THR A 350 -22.40 -21.75 13.08
C THR A 350 -23.24 -20.73 12.30
N ILE A 351 -22.62 -19.70 11.72
CA ILE A 351 -23.32 -18.67 10.93
C ILE A 351 -24.06 -19.32 9.75
N ILE A 352 -23.36 -20.16 8.98
CA ILE A 352 -23.93 -20.81 7.79
C ILE A 352 -25.14 -21.67 8.17
N LYS A 353 -25.00 -22.50 9.22
CA LYS A 353 -26.08 -23.40 9.66
C LYS A 353 -27.30 -22.65 10.21
N ASN A 354 -27.13 -21.44 10.76
CA ASN A 354 -28.21 -20.72 11.44
C ASN A 354 -29.03 -19.79 10.53
N ILE A 355 -28.59 -19.47 9.33
CA ILE A 355 -29.32 -18.57 8.43
C ILE A 355 -30.22 -19.36 7.51
N LYS A 356 -31.53 -19.10 7.56
CA LYS A 356 -32.54 -19.83 6.78
C LYS A 356 -32.44 -19.53 5.28
N ASN A 357 -32.44 -18.25 4.90
CA ASN A 357 -32.43 -17.83 3.51
C ASN A 357 -31.02 -17.35 3.14
N LEU A 358 -30.09 -18.28 2.99
CA LEU A 358 -28.71 -18.06 2.64
C LEU A 358 -28.39 -18.62 1.25
N THR A 359 -27.94 -17.78 0.35
CA THR A 359 -27.37 -18.20 -0.94
C THR A 359 -25.86 -17.96 -0.89
N ILE A 360 -25.06 -19.02 -1.08
CA ILE A 360 -23.60 -18.97 -1.01
C ILE A 360 -23.04 -19.03 -2.43
N THR A 361 -22.18 -18.09 -2.77
CA THR A 361 -21.61 -18.01 -4.12
C THR A 361 -20.10 -17.75 -4.08
N TYR A 362 -19.37 -18.22 -5.09
CA TYR A 362 -17.99 -17.83 -5.32
C TYR A 362 -17.65 -17.83 -6.81
N SER A 363 -16.61 -17.09 -7.15
CA SER A 363 -16.01 -17.09 -8.49
C SER A 363 -14.62 -17.73 -8.48
N ASN A 364 -14.26 -18.41 -9.59
CA ASN A 364 -12.96 -19.08 -9.75
C ASN A 364 -11.82 -18.10 -10.08
N GLN A 365 -12.15 -16.87 -10.46
CA GLN A 365 -11.18 -15.82 -10.78
C GLN A 365 -11.75 -14.41 -10.56
N ASN A 366 -10.84 -13.47 -10.29
CA ASN A 366 -11.10 -12.04 -10.26
C ASN A 366 -10.03 -11.29 -11.06
N LEU A 367 -10.02 -9.95 -10.96
CA LEU A 367 -9.02 -9.09 -11.64
C LEU A 367 -7.57 -9.37 -11.18
N SER A 368 -7.39 -9.93 -10.00
CA SER A 368 -6.07 -10.24 -9.42
C SER A 368 -5.54 -11.63 -9.81
N GLY A 369 -6.40 -12.54 -10.29
CA GLY A 369 -6.01 -13.89 -10.70
C GLY A 369 -7.02 -14.97 -10.34
N ILE A 370 -6.52 -16.22 -10.26
CA ILE A 370 -7.31 -17.41 -9.91
C ILE A 370 -7.56 -17.42 -8.41
N LEU A 371 -8.79 -17.76 -8.03
CA LEU A 371 -9.25 -17.90 -6.66
C LEU A 371 -9.57 -19.37 -6.34
N ASN A 372 -9.34 -19.76 -5.09
CA ASN A 372 -9.64 -21.11 -4.62
C ASN A 372 -10.94 -21.11 -3.80
N PRO A 373 -11.77 -22.18 -3.89
CA PRO A 373 -12.95 -22.31 -3.05
C PRO A 373 -12.58 -22.39 -1.56
N SER A 374 -13.49 -21.95 -0.69
CA SER A 374 -13.31 -22.01 0.76
C SER A 374 -13.20 -23.46 1.26
N SER A 375 -12.31 -23.71 2.23
CA SER A 375 -12.21 -25.01 2.91
C SER A 375 -13.50 -25.41 3.65
N LEU A 376 -14.32 -24.44 4.01
CA LEU A 376 -15.60 -24.71 4.67
C LEU A 376 -16.58 -25.51 3.81
N ILE A 377 -16.36 -25.58 2.50
CA ILE A 377 -17.15 -26.42 1.60
C ILE A 377 -16.97 -27.89 1.98
N ASP A 378 -15.73 -28.32 2.18
CA ASP A 378 -15.41 -29.69 2.59
C ASP A 378 -15.77 -29.93 4.05
N ASP A 379 -15.47 -28.96 4.94
CA ASP A 379 -15.75 -29.07 6.38
C ASP A 379 -17.25 -29.23 6.69
N LEU A 380 -18.13 -28.63 5.88
CA LEU A 380 -19.58 -28.69 6.02
C LEU A 380 -20.25 -29.66 5.04
N ASN A 381 -19.49 -30.37 4.20
CA ASN A 381 -19.98 -31.22 3.12
C ASN A 381 -21.00 -30.51 2.22
N LEU A 382 -20.74 -29.24 1.85
CA LEU A 382 -21.65 -28.45 1.02
C LEU A 382 -21.59 -28.94 -0.44
N LYS A 383 -22.74 -29.11 -1.05
CA LYS A 383 -22.83 -29.47 -2.46
C LYS A 383 -22.51 -28.26 -3.33
N VAL A 384 -21.56 -28.40 -4.25
CA VAL A 384 -21.20 -27.35 -5.20
C VAL A 384 -21.94 -27.55 -6.50
N ILE A 385 -22.59 -26.49 -7.00
CA ILE A 385 -23.25 -26.43 -8.29
C ILE A 385 -22.49 -25.43 -9.16
N ASN A 386 -21.90 -25.92 -10.25
CA ASN A 386 -21.23 -25.06 -11.22
C ASN A 386 -22.29 -24.45 -12.15
N LYS A 387 -22.30 -23.12 -12.24
CA LYS A 387 -23.13 -22.39 -13.20
C LYS A 387 -22.25 -21.61 -14.15
N GLU A 388 -22.54 -21.75 -15.41
CA GLU A 388 -22.00 -20.89 -16.46
C GLU A 388 -22.85 -19.63 -16.58
N TYR A 389 -22.35 -18.66 -17.35
CA TYR A 389 -23.10 -17.44 -17.65
C TYR A 389 -24.51 -17.76 -18.15
N ILE A 390 -25.48 -17.04 -17.61
CA ILE A 390 -26.89 -17.14 -18.00
C ILE A 390 -27.30 -15.79 -18.57
N GLU A 391 -27.91 -15.82 -19.75
CA GLU A 391 -28.56 -14.64 -20.34
C GLU A 391 -29.62 -14.08 -19.38
N SER A 392 -29.62 -12.78 -19.19
CA SER A 392 -30.61 -12.13 -18.34
C SER A 392 -31.85 -11.79 -19.12
N ILE A 393 -32.99 -12.28 -18.66
CA ILE A 393 -34.31 -11.87 -19.21
C ILE A 393 -34.78 -10.51 -18.68
N TYR A 394 -34.06 -9.94 -17.68
CA TYR A 394 -34.46 -8.72 -16.97
C TYR A 394 -33.68 -7.47 -17.40
N SER A 395 -32.58 -7.62 -18.15
CA SER A 395 -31.75 -6.49 -18.55
C SER A 395 -31.04 -6.68 -19.88
N ASN A 396 -31.60 -6.11 -20.94
CA ASN A 396 -30.89 -6.02 -22.24
C ASN A 396 -29.56 -5.30 -22.14
N LYS A 397 -29.46 -4.31 -21.25
CA LYS A 397 -28.23 -3.56 -21.01
C LYS A 397 -27.10 -4.45 -20.46
N SER A 398 -27.45 -5.38 -19.57
CA SER A 398 -26.49 -6.37 -19.07
C SER A 398 -26.09 -7.36 -20.17
N ASN A 399 -27.04 -7.84 -20.97
CA ASN A 399 -26.75 -8.76 -22.07
C ASN A 399 -25.82 -8.15 -23.11
N ILE A 400 -26.07 -6.89 -23.52
CA ILE A 400 -25.20 -6.16 -24.46
C ILE A 400 -23.77 -5.97 -23.84
N TYR A 401 -23.68 -5.66 -22.56
CA TYR A 401 -22.39 -5.55 -21.88
C TYR A 401 -21.63 -6.89 -21.87
N ASN A 402 -22.33 -7.99 -21.53
CA ASN A 402 -21.75 -9.32 -21.51
C ASN A 402 -21.36 -9.82 -22.91
N LEU A 403 -22.16 -9.48 -23.92
CA LEU A 403 -21.78 -9.70 -25.33
C LEU A 403 -20.46 -9.00 -25.65
N GLY A 404 -20.28 -7.74 -25.20
CA GLY A 404 -19.03 -7.01 -25.38
C GLY A 404 -17.83 -7.74 -24.77
N ILE A 405 -17.96 -8.26 -23.53
CA ILE A 405 -16.90 -9.07 -22.89
C ILE A 405 -16.58 -10.33 -23.70
N LEU A 406 -17.60 -11.04 -24.16
CA LEU A 406 -17.43 -12.26 -24.96
C LEU A 406 -16.78 -11.97 -26.32
N LEU A 407 -17.13 -10.87 -26.97
CA LEU A 407 -16.49 -10.40 -28.21
C LEU A 407 -15.05 -9.95 -28.00
N ASP A 408 -14.72 -9.30 -26.86
CA ASP A 408 -13.33 -8.99 -26.50
C ASP A 408 -12.50 -10.26 -26.32
N ASN A 409 -13.05 -11.28 -25.66
CA ASN A 409 -12.38 -12.58 -25.50
C ASN A 409 -12.20 -13.29 -26.85
N TYR A 410 -13.21 -13.26 -27.72
CA TYR A 410 -13.12 -13.80 -29.07
C TYR A 410 -12.04 -13.08 -29.90
N SER A 411 -11.98 -11.76 -29.83
CA SER A 411 -10.97 -11.00 -30.55
C SER A 411 -9.52 -11.31 -30.13
N LYS A 412 -9.32 -11.76 -28.87
CA LYS A 412 -8.01 -12.08 -28.30
C LYS A 412 -7.59 -13.53 -28.52
N SER A 413 -8.51 -14.47 -28.36
CA SER A 413 -8.21 -15.90 -28.28
C SER A 413 -8.96 -16.74 -29.32
N HIS A 414 -9.81 -16.14 -30.14
CA HIS A 414 -10.71 -16.81 -31.08
C HIS A 414 -11.56 -17.90 -30.43
N LEU A 415 -11.89 -17.71 -29.13
CA LEU A 415 -12.70 -18.64 -28.37
C LEU A 415 -14.17 -18.46 -28.70
N GLU A 416 -14.73 -19.40 -29.43
CA GLU A 416 -16.18 -19.47 -29.69
C GLU A 416 -16.89 -20.16 -28.54
N THR A 417 -17.92 -19.54 -28.02
CA THR A 417 -18.73 -20.10 -26.93
C THR A 417 -20.21 -20.01 -27.30
N LYS A 418 -21.03 -20.97 -26.83
CA LYS A 418 -22.46 -20.95 -27.04
C LYS A 418 -23.15 -19.64 -26.58
N PRO A 419 -22.78 -19.06 -25.41
CA PRO A 419 -23.28 -17.76 -24.99
C PRO A 419 -22.94 -16.63 -25.98
N LEU A 420 -21.72 -16.63 -26.54
CA LEU A 420 -21.36 -15.64 -27.56
C LEU A 420 -22.20 -15.73 -28.78
N GLU A 421 -22.36 -16.94 -29.35
CA GLU A 421 -23.20 -17.17 -30.55
C GLU A 421 -24.66 -16.73 -30.31
N HIS A 422 -25.22 -17.15 -29.19
CA HIS A 422 -26.60 -16.82 -28.81
C HIS A 422 -26.82 -15.30 -28.68
N LEU A 423 -25.98 -14.61 -27.90
CA LEU A 423 -26.10 -13.18 -27.69
C LEU A 423 -25.82 -12.38 -28.96
N TYR A 424 -24.86 -12.82 -29.78
CA TYR A 424 -24.57 -12.15 -31.06
C TYR A 424 -25.74 -12.22 -32.04
N LEU A 425 -26.40 -13.37 -32.10
CA LEU A 425 -27.62 -13.52 -32.93
C LEU A 425 -28.83 -12.76 -32.36
N THR A 426 -28.92 -12.66 -31.02
CA THR A 426 -30.01 -11.94 -30.34
C THR A 426 -29.85 -10.41 -30.48
N TYR A 427 -28.62 -9.92 -30.50
CA TYR A 427 -28.31 -8.48 -30.56
C TYR A 427 -27.45 -8.16 -31.81
N PRO A 428 -27.97 -8.27 -33.04
CA PRO A 428 -27.23 -8.07 -34.28
C PRO A 428 -26.70 -6.63 -34.43
N ASP A 429 -27.48 -5.65 -33.94
CA ASP A 429 -27.12 -4.22 -33.96
C ASP A 429 -26.40 -3.77 -32.69
N ASN A 430 -25.50 -4.59 -32.19
CA ASN A 430 -24.84 -4.35 -30.88
C ASN A 430 -23.83 -3.19 -30.87
N ASN A 431 -23.45 -2.63 -32.01
CA ASN A 431 -22.49 -1.54 -32.20
C ASN A 431 -21.13 -1.82 -31.51
N TYR A 432 -20.75 -3.11 -31.39
CA TYR A 432 -19.47 -3.48 -30.78
C TYR A 432 -18.31 -2.94 -31.60
N LEU A 433 -17.42 -2.26 -30.91
CA LEU A 433 -16.14 -1.81 -31.45
C LEU A 433 -15.04 -2.31 -30.54
N THR A 434 -14.02 -2.93 -31.12
CA THR A 434 -12.82 -3.31 -30.37
C THR A 434 -12.23 -2.07 -29.73
N TYR A 435 -11.95 -2.12 -28.43
CA TYR A 435 -11.34 -1.00 -27.72
C TYR A 435 -10.03 -0.61 -28.39
N ASN A 436 -9.94 0.64 -28.84
CA ASN A 436 -8.74 1.23 -29.39
C ASN A 436 -8.03 2.04 -28.29
N ASN A 437 -6.88 1.54 -27.81
CA ASN A 437 -6.05 2.23 -26.85
C ASN A 437 -5.05 3.22 -27.50
N LYS A 438 -5.12 3.40 -28.80
CA LYS A 438 -4.34 4.40 -29.54
C LYS A 438 -5.05 5.75 -29.42
N PHE A 439 -4.40 6.72 -28.83
CA PHE A 439 -4.95 8.06 -28.80
C PHE A 439 -4.31 8.95 -29.81
N ASN A 440 -5.05 10.01 -30.18
CA ASN A 440 -4.54 11.09 -30.97
C ASN A 440 -3.48 11.88 -30.20
N ILE A 441 -2.67 12.65 -30.93
CA ILE A 441 -1.73 13.61 -30.38
C ILE A 441 -2.45 14.55 -29.40
N ILE A 442 -1.94 14.67 -28.18
CA ILE A 442 -2.51 15.50 -27.11
C ILE A 442 -1.96 16.91 -27.26
N LYS A 443 -2.83 17.87 -27.52
CA LYS A 443 -2.42 19.29 -27.53
C LYS A 443 -2.16 19.76 -26.11
N LEU A 444 -0.91 20.02 -25.79
CA LEU A 444 -0.48 20.58 -24.52
C LEU A 444 -0.51 22.13 -24.60
N SER A 445 -1.65 22.73 -24.23
CA SER A 445 -1.72 24.19 -24.12
C SER A 445 -1.06 24.66 -22.81
N ASN A 446 -0.06 25.54 -22.91
CA ASN A 446 0.65 26.16 -21.77
C ASN A 446 1.37 25.17 -20.84
N TYR A 447 1.82 24.02 -21.33
CA TYR A 447 2.61 23.09 -20.55
C TYR A 447 4.09 23.54 -20.52
N SER A 448 4.55 23.99 -19.35
CA SER A 448 5.95 24.27 -19.08
C SER A 448 6.54 23.17 -18.20
N TYR A 449 7.71 22.68 -18.55
CA TYR A 449 8.34 21.59 -17.81
C TYR A 449 9.87 21.74 -17.77
N LYS A 450 10.47 21.05 -16.80
CA LYS A 450 11.90 20.81 -16.73
C LYS A 450 12.13 19.33 -16.92
N LEU A 451 13.08 18.97 -17.74
CA LEU A 451 13.45 17.59 -17.97
C LEU A 451 14.65 17.21 -17.08
N SER A 452 14.71 15.95 -16.67
CA SER A 452 15.82 15.33 -15.94
C SER A 452 16.03 13.92 -16.46
N TYR A 453 17.15 13.27 -16.08
CA TYR A 453 17.35 11.88 -16.45
C TYR A 453 16.16 10.99 -16.04
N SER A 454 15.70 11.08 -14.80
CA SER A 454 14.60 10.23 -14.31
C SER A 454 13.32 10.40 -15.12
N LYS A 455 12.96 11.63 -15.48
CA LYS A 455 11.80 11.93 -16.34
C LYS A 455 11.98 11.43 -17.75
N MET A 456 13.17 11.61 -18.32
CA MET A 456 13.54 11.10 -19.64
C MET A 456 13.49 9.57 -19.67
N ASN A 457 14.04 8.90 -18.66
CA ASN A 457 13.98 7.45 -18.54
C ASN A 457 12.54 6.94 -18.45
N THR A 458 11.67 7.58 -17.65
CA THR A 458 10.24 7.25 -17.59
C THR A 458 9.57 7.39 -18.95
N PHE A 459 9.91 8.44 -19.72
CA PHE A 459 9.39 8.64 -21.06
C PHE A 459 9.80 7.49 -22.01
N PHE A 460 11.08 7.13 -22.01
CA PHE A 460 11.59 6.04 -22.86
C PHE A 460 11.14 4.66 -22.38
N GLU A 461 10.89 4.46 -21.09
CA GLU A 461 10.22 3.25 -20.61
C GLU A 461 8.82 3.10 -21.22
N CYS A 462 8.00 4.15 -21.14
CA CYS A 462 6.68 4.23 -21.74
C CYS A 462 6.19 5.70 -21.78
N PRO A 463 5.98 6.31 -22.96
CA PRO A 463 5.49 7.68 -23.06
C PRO A 463 4.16 7.93 -22.34
N PHE A 464 3.25 6.96 -22.32
CA PHE A 464 1.98 7.06 -21.57
C PHE A 464 2.20 7.13 -20.06
N LYS A 465 3.15 6.35 -19.51
CA LYS A 465 3.52 6.44 -18.10
C LYS A 465 4.02 7.84 -17.75
N TYR A 466 4.90 8.40 -18.60
CA TYR A 466 5.36 9.78 -18.45
C TYR A 466 4.20 10.79 -18.44
N TYR A 467 3.24 10.63 -19.34
CA TYR A 467 2.06 11.49 -19.41
C TYR A 467 1.24 11.46 -18.12
N CYS A 468 0.98 10.26 -17.59
CA CYS A 468 0.26 10.10 -16.33
C CYS A 468 1.00 10.69 -15.13
N ASP A 469 2.32 10.44 -15.04
CA ASP A 469 3.14 10.86 -13.90
C ASP A 469 3.49 12.36 -13.94
N ASN A 470 3.89 12.88 -15.10
CA ASN A 470 4.52 14.18 -15.19
C ASN A 470 3.60 15.28 -15.75
N VAL A 471 2.68 14.91 -16.66
CA VAL A 471 1.74 15.88 -17.26
C VAL A 471 0.45 15.93 -16.44
N LEU A 472 -0.21 14.80 -16.23
CA LEU A 472 -1.45 14.70 -15.47
C LEU A 472 -1.23 14.69 -13.96
N LYS A 473 -0.05 14.29 -13.49
CA LYS A 473 0.31 14.17 -12.06
C LYS A 473 -0.68 13.33 -11.28
N LEU A 474 -1.09 12.20 -11.85
CA LEU A 474 -2.09 11.31 -11.25
C LEU A 474 -1.57 10.63 -9.99
N THR A 475 -0.27 10.36 -9.93
CA THR A 475 0.41 9.88 -8.73
C THR A 475 1.16 11.07 -8.11
N PRO A 476 0.66 11.65 -7.01
CA PRO A 476 1.40 12.71 -6.33
C PRO A 476 2.74 12.14 -5.83
N TYR A 477 3.77 12.98 -5.90
CA TYR A 477 5.05 12.64 -5.28
C TYR A 477 4.83 12.58 -3.76
N GLU A 478 5.10 11.42 -3.18
CA GLU A 478 5.12 11.22 -1.73
C GLU A 478 6.55 10.86 -1.33
N ASP A 479 7.08 11.54 -0.34
CA ASP A 479 8.35 11.15 0.28
C ASP A 479 8.11 9.82 1.02
N THR A 480 8.51 8.73 0.36
CA THR A 480 8.47 7.41 1.00
C THR A 480 9.65 7.27 1.94
N TYR A 481 9.54 6.34 2.90
CA TYR A 481 10.66 6.00 3.77
C TYR A 481 11.93 5.61 2.96
N ASP A 482 11.77 4.88 1.86
CA ASP A 482 12.89 4.43 1.03
C ASP A 482 13.60 5.60 0.33
N THR A 483 12.84 6.58 -0.20
CA THR A 483 13.43 7.79 -0.82
C THR A 483 14.12 8.66 0.23
N TRP A 484 13.52 8.81 1.40
CA TRP A 484 14.11 9.54 2.52
C TRP A 484 15.39 8.86 3.03
N LEU A 485 15.39 7.51 3.11
CA LEU A 485 16.55 6.71 3.50
C LEU A 485 17.72 6.88 2.50
N GLY A 486 17.43 6.89 1.21
CA GLY A 486 18.42 7.22 0.18
C GLY A 486 18.99 8.62 0.39
N SER A 487 18.12 9.61 0.62
CA SER A 487 18.52 11.01 0.78
C SER A 487 19.42 11.26 1.99
N ILE A 488 19.19 10.59 3.15
CA ILE A 488 20.09 10.71 4.32
C ILE A 488 21.46 10.11 4.02
N CYS A 489 21.53 8.98 3.29
CA CYS A 489 22.81 8.38 2.91
C CYS A 489 23.61 9.33 2.00
N HIS A 490 22.99 9.88 0.96
CA HIS A 490 23.62 10.83 0.04
C HIS A 490 24.08 12.11 0.77
N TYR A 491 23.25 12.63 1.68
CA TYR A 491 23.63 13.80 2.48
C TYR A 491 24.88 13.53 3.33
N ILE A 492 24.93 12.41 4.06
CA ILE A 492 26.10 12.06 4.88
C ILE A 492 27.35 11.89 4.02
N LEU A 493 27.22 11.28 2.83
CA LEU A 493 28.34 11.12 1.90
C LEU A 493 28.80 12.45 1.31
N SER A 494 27.90 13.40 1.09
CA SER A 494 28.30 14.75 0.65
C SER A 494 29.06 15.52 1.72
N GLU A 495 28.64 15.35 3.00
CA GLU A 495 29.28 16.00 4.13
C GLU A 495 30.66 15.41 4.49
N MET A 496 30.92 14.12 4.13
CA MET A 496 32.15 13.44 4.55
C MET A 496 33.45 14.04 4.00
N TYR A 497 33.37 14.86 2.96
CA TYR A 497 34.52 15.56 2.35
C TYR A 497 34.75 16.95 2.93
N LYS A 498 33.86 17.43 3.82
CA LYS A 498 34.01 18.73 4.48
C LYS A 498 34.95 18.63 5.67
N GLU A 499 35.65 19.71 5.93
CA GLU A 499 36.57 19.82 7.11
C GLU A 499 35.74 19.71 8.41
N GLY A 500 36.20 18.89 9.35
CA GLY A 500 35.51 18.65 10.62
C GLY A 500 34.26 17.74 10.51
N PHE A 501 34.18 16.88 9.50
CA PHE A 501 33.07 15.93 9.36
C PHE A 501 32.89 15.06 10.61
N ASP A 502 31.64 15.04 11.11
CA ASP A 502 31.17 14.14 12.16
C ASP A 502 29.88 13.43 11.67
N PHE A 503 29.95 12.09 11.63
CA PHE A 503 28.86 11.25 11.13
C PHE A 503 27.55 11.44 11.90
N ASN A 504 27.63 11.48 13.23
CA ASN A 504 26.43 11.59 14.07
C ASN A 504 25.81 12.97 13.96
N LYS A 505 26.62 14.01 13.90
CA LYS A 505 26.17 15.39 13.70
C LYS A 505 25.46 15.53 12.36
N SER A 506 26.04 15.02 11.27
CA SER A 506 25.41 15.06 9.94
C SER A 506 24.09 14.27 9.89
N LYS A 507 24.03 13.09 10.56
CA LYS A 507 22.78 12.33 10.75
C LYS A 507 21.71 13.18 11.43
N GLU A 508 22.02 13.80 12.56
CA GLU A 508 21.07 14.62 13.32
C GLU A 508 20.63 15.86 12.55
N GLU A 509 21.52 16.53 11.88
CA GLU A 509 21.21 17.69 11.04
C GLU A 509 20.23 17.33 9.92
N PHE A 510 20.45 16.21 9.23
CA PHE A 510 19.54 15.77 8.18
C PHE A 510 18.15 15.43 8.75
N ILE A 511 18.08 14.66 9.83
CA ILE A 511 16.81 14.26 10.46
C ILE A 511 16.02 15.49 10.93
N ASN A 512 16.68 16.48 11.52
CA ASN A 512 16.04 17.70 12.01
C ASN A 512 15.49 18.56 10.85
N ASN A 513 16.21 18.63 9.73
CA ASN A 513 15.82 19.40 8.57
C ASN A 513 14.76 18.68 7.70
N ASN A 514 14.69 17.35 7.75
CA ASN A 514 13.80 16.52 6.95
C ASN A 514 13.03 15.53 7.86
N PRO A 515 12.15 16.03 8.73
CA PRO A 515 11.45 15.18 9.68
C PRO A 515 10.47 14.24 8.96
N ILE A 516 10.55 12.95 9.28
CA ILE A 516 9.63 11.90 8.84
C ILE A 516 9.12 11.11 10.04
N THR A 517 7.89 10.62 9.98
CA THR A 517 7.36 9.74 11.02
C THR A 517 7.89 8.32 10.81
N LEU A 518 8.77 7.87 11.69
CA LEU A 518 9.36 6.52 11.64
C LEU A 518 8.57 5.56 12.53
N THR A 519 8.26 4.38 11.99
CA THR A 519 7.82 3.23 12.80
C THR A 519 9.02 2.66 13.56
N GLU A 520 8.78 1.83 14.59
CA GLU A 520 9.88 1.16 15.31
C GLU A 520 10.71 0.26 14.38
N GLU A 521 10.05 -0.43 13.44
CA GLU A 521 10.73 -1.23 12.41
C GLU A 521 11.63 -0.34 11.54
N ASN A 522 11.14 0.81 11.10
CA ASN A 522 11.92 1.76 10.29
C ASN A 522 13.10 2.34 11.06
N LYS A 523 13.00 2.56 12.37
CA LYS A 523 14.13 3.01 13.19
C LYS A 523 15.24 1.96 13.25
N VAL A 524 14.87 0.71 13.52
CA VAL A 524 15.84 -0.41 13.55
C VAL A 524 16.53 -0.57 12.19
N PHE A 525 15.74 -0.48 11.10
CA PHE A 525 16.29 -0.58 9.75
C PHE A 525 17.17 0.61 9.39
N LEU A 526 16.80 1.83 9.79
CA LEU A 526 17.63 3.03 9.64
C LEU A 526 18.97 2.88 10.35
N ASP A 527 18.96 2.44 11.60
CA ASP A 527 20.20 2.25 12.36
C ASP A 527 21.11 1.18 11.73
N LYS A 528 20.51 0.10 11.19
CA LYS A 528 21.27 -0.91 10.43
C LYS A 528 21.91 -0.30 9.19
N VAL A 529 21.15 0.40 8.35
CA VAL A 529 21.65 1.03 7.12
C VAL A 529 22.73 2.07 7.41
N LEU A 530 22.54 2.90 8.42
CA LEU A 530 23.54 3.91 8.80
C LEU A 530 24.81 3.29 9.35
N ASN A 531 24.74 2.18 10.06
CA ASN A 531 25.94 1.44 10.49
C ASN A 531 26.69 0.84 9.30
N GLU A 532 25.97 0.27 8.33
CA GLU A 532 26.58 -0.23 7.09
C GLU A 532 27.25 0.89 6.29
N LEU A 533 26.59 2.05 6.17
CA LEU A 533 27.18 3.23 5.54
C LEU A 533 28.44 3.71 6.25
N LYS A 534 28.41 3.73 7.60
CA LYS A 534 29.58 4.11 8.40
C LYS A 534 30.77 3.18 8.16
N ASP A 535 30.52 1.88 7.99
CA ASP A 535 31.53 0.88 7.65
C ASP A 535 32.09 1.07 6.22
N ALA A 536 31.27 1.55 5.28
CA ALA A 536 31.67 1.78 3.89
C ALA A 536 32.50 3.06 3.68
N ILE A 537 32.28 4.10 4.46
CA ILE A 537 32.97 5.41 4.35
C ILE A 537 34.50 5.30 4.27
N PRO A 538 35.22 4.51 5.12
CA PRO A 538 36.66 4.37 5.00
C PRO A 538 37.13 3.84 3.65
N HIS A 539 36.40 2.88 3.07
CA HIS A 539 36.71 2.35 1.74
C HIS A 539 36.49 3.39 0.64
N ILE A 540 35.34 4.10 0.69
CA ILE A 540 35.01 5.16 -0.28
C ILE A 540 36.05 6.31 -0.24
N LYS A 541 36.52 6.67 0.96
CA LYS A 541 37.57 7.68 1.14
C LYS A 541 38.97 7.19 0.71
N SER A 542 39.24 5.90 0.82
CA SER A 542 40.59 5.37 0.53
C SER A 542 41.00 5.56 -0.93
N LEU A 543 40.06 5.47 -1.89
CA LEU A 543 40.35 5.79 -3.28
C LEU A 543 40.80 7.25 -3.45
N ASN A 544 40.10 8.19 -2.80
CA ASN A 544 40.48 9.60 -2.88
C ASN A 544 41.90 9.86 -2.30
N ASN A 545 42.29 9.12 -1.27
CA ASN A 545 43.59 9.30 -0.63
C ASN A 545 44.78 8.83 -1.49
N ILE A 546 44.57 7.81 -2.33
CA ILE A 546 45.62 7.24 -3.21
C ILE A 546 45.58 7.80 -4.61
N SER A 547 44.42 8.28 -5.07
CA SER A 547 44.20 8.86 -6.38
C SER A 547 44.83 10.24 -6.50
N LYS A 548 45.23 10.63 -7.71
CA LYS A 548 45.56 12.04 -8.01
C LYS A 548 44.33 12.94 -8.07
N TYR A 549 43.10 12.35 -8.20
CA TYR A 549 41.82 13.07 -8.28
C TYR A 549 41.31 13.43 -6.87
N GLN A 550 41.98 14.40 -6.23
CA GLN A 550 41.73 14.75 -4.83
C GLN A 550 40.70 15.87 -4.63
N GLU A 551 40.49 16.70 -5.65
CA GLU A 551 39.45 17.73 -5.59
C GLU A 551 38.09 17.09 -5.84
N VAL A 552 37.16 17.23 -4.89
CA VAL A 552 35.86 16.57 -4.91
C VAL A 552 34.76 17.61 -4.79
N GLU A 553 33.80 17.58 -5.73
CA GLU A 553 32.51 18.26 -5.63
C GLU A 553 31.42 17.22 -5.38
N CYS A 554 30.52 17.50 -4.42
CA CYS A 554 29.41 16.62 -4.10
C CYS A 554 28.05 17.32 -4.34
N GLU A 555 26.99 16.53 -4.65
CA GLU A 555 25.61 17.00 -4.86
C GLU A 555 25.55 18.22 -5.78
N LYS A 556 26.31 18.15 -6.88
CA LYS A 556 26.42 19.27 -7.81
C LYS A 556 25.20 19.39 -8.69
N LEU A 557 24.38 20.40 -8.45
CA LEU A 557 23.28 20.75 -9.36
C LEU A 557 23.84 21.39 -10.63
N ILE A 558 23.52 20.79 -11.77
CA ILE A 558 23.89 21.30 -13.11
C ILE A 558 22.60 21.50 -13.88
N GLN A 559 22.49 22.66 -14.54
CA GLN A 559 21.38 22.98 -15.42
C GLN A 559 21.92 23.49 -16.76
N THR A 560 21.36 22.94 -17.82
CA THR A 560 21.57 23.42 -19.20
C THR A 560 20.24 23.62 -19.89
N THR A 561 20.26 24.15 -21.10
CA THR A 561 19.05 24.30 -21.92
C THR A 561 19.25 23.54 -23.22
N VAL A 562 18.30 22.69 -23.58
CA VAL A 562 18.27 21.93 -24.83
C VAL A 562 16.94 22.23 -25.51
N ASP A 563 16.96 22.73 -26.75
CA ASP A 563 15.76 23.14 -27.52
C ASP A 563 14.79 24.00 -26.68
N ASP A 564 15.32 25.02 -26.01
CA ASP A 564 14.60 25.96 -25.09
C ASP A 564 13.99 25.29 -23.83
N ILE A 565 14.23 24.01 -23.58
CA ILE A 565 13.75 23.30 -22.39
C ILE A 565 14.88 23.18 -21.36
N PRO A 566 14.66 23.58 -20.10
CA PRO A 566 15.63 23.37 -19.03
C PRO A 566 15.83 21.88 -18.79
N PHE A 567 17.10 21.44 -18.87
CA PHE A 567 17.51 20.09 -18.52
C PHE A 567 18.40 20.14 -17.27
N VAL A 568 18.03 19.39 -16.24
CA VAL A 568 18.65 19.47 -14.90
C VAL A 568 19.10 18.10 -14.42
N GLY A 569 20.23 18.07 -13.71
CA GLY A 569 20.71 16.89 -13.02
C GLY A 569 21.50 17.25 -11.78
N ILE A 570 21.51 16.37 -10.80
CA ILE A 570 22.36 16.46 -9.62
C ILE A 570 23.34 15.31 -9.73
N VAL A 571 24.63 15.60 -9.66
CA VAL A 571 25.70 14.62 -9.71
C VAL A 571 26.22 14.41 -8.29
N ASP A 572 26.17 13.18 -7.79
CA ASP A 572 26.45 12.87 -6.39
C ASP A 572 27.92 13.20 -6.02
N LYS A 573 28.86 12.78 -6.89
CA LYS A 573 30.28 13.00 -6.68
C LYS A 573 31.04 13.22 -8.02
N ILE A 574 31.82 14.27 -8.05
CA ILE A 574 32.72 14.60 -9.16
C ILE A 574 34.13 14.69 -8.59
N MET A 575 35.06 13.99 -9.17
CA MET A 575 36.49 14.03 -8.78
C MET A 575 37.29 14.69 -9.90
N HIS A 576 38.17 15.64 -9.54
CA HIS A 576 38.95 16.43 -10.49
C HIS A 576 40.45 16.21 -10.31
N TYR A 577 41.14 16.15 -11.44
CA TYR A 577 42.58 16.27 -11.52
C TYR A 577 42.99 16.95 -12.84
N LYS A 578 43.55 18.15 -12.79
CA LYS A 578 43.82 18.97 -13.99
C LYS A 578 42.52 19.17 -14.78
N ASN A 579 42.52 18.79 -16.08
CA ASN A 579 41.36 18.82 -16.94
C ASN A 579 40.61 17.48 -17.00
N ASN A 580 40.95 16.55 -16.15
CA ASN A 580 40.34 15.21 -16.14
C ASN A 580 39.33 15.09 -15.03
N ILE A 581 38.20 14.47 -15.35
CA ILE A 581 37.02 14.36 -14.44
C ILE A 581 36.58 12.90 -14.38
N VAL A 582 36.24 12.46 -13.15
CA VAL A 582 35.58 11.20 -12.86
C VAL A 582 34.23 11.48 -12.21
N ILE A 583 33.20 10.77 -12.68
CA ILE A 583 31.81 10.92 -12.21
C ILE A 583 31.43 9.66 -11.47
N ILE A 584 30.89 9.82 -10.26
CA ILE A 584 30.43 8.71 -9.43
C ILE A 584 29.02 9.04 -8.93
N ASP A 585 28.13 8.04 -9.00
CA ASP A 585 26.76 8.11 -8.51
C ASP A 585 26.57 7.01 -7.46
N TYR A 586 26.12 7.38 -6.27
CA TYR A 586 25.95 6.49 -5.14
C TYR A 586 24.64 5.69 -5.23
N LYS A 587 24.69 4.42 -4.87
CA LYS A 587 23.52 3.54 -4.92
C LYS A 587 23.34 2.76 -3.60
N THR A 588 22.15 2.90 -3.02
CA THR A 588 21.68 2.07 -1.90
C THR A 588 21.17 0.70 -2.35
N GLY A 589 20.70 0.59 -3.59
CA GLY A 589 20.30 -0.67 -4.24
C GLY A 589 21.44 -1.30 -5.05
N THR A 590 21.10 -2.30 -5.86
CA THR A 590 22.04 -3.06 -6.70
C THR A 590 21.77 -2.94 -8.21
N PRO A 591 21.62 -1.74 -8.80
CA PRO A 591 21.50 -1.60 -10.23
C PRO A 591 22.81 -1.99 -10.91
N ASP A 592 22.73 -2.51 -12.12
CA ASP A 592 23.89 -2.78 -12.96
C ASP A 592 24.07 -1.68 -14.02
N VAL A 593 25.33 -1.42 -14.38
CA VAL A 593 25.65 -0.48 -15.46
C VAL A 593 25.71 -1.25 -16.78
N ASP A 594 24.66 -1.09 -17.58
CA ASP A 594 24.54 -1.70 -18.91
C ASP A 594 24.20 -0.64 -19.94
N LEU A 595 25.19 -0.20 -20.72
CA LEU A 595 25.02 0.81 -21.77
C LEU A 595 24.38 0.26 -23.05
N ARG A 596 24.20 -1.07 -23.20
CA ARG A 596 23.58 -1.66 -24.40
C ARG A 596 22.15 -1.18 -24.65
N LEU A 597 21.50 -0.68 -23.60
CA LEU A 597 20.16 -0.09 -23.69
C LEU A 597 20.17 1.42 -24.05
N ALA A 598 21.33 2.05 -24.10
CA ALA A 598 21.45 3.49 -24.33
C ALA A 598 20.83 3.94 -25.67
N LYS A 599 20.97 3.13 -26.74
CA LYS A 599 20.36 3.39 -28.05
C LYS A 599 18.83 3.47 -28.01
N TYR A 600 18.19 2.89 -26.99
CA TYR A 600 16.76 2.93 -26.76
C TYR A 600 16.32 4.05 -25.75
N GLY A 601 17.26 4.87 -25.30
CA GLY A 601 16.99 5.93 -24.31
C GLY A 601 16.94 5.44 -22.85
N LEU A 602 17.37 4.20 -22.59
CA LEU A 602 17.34 3.57 -21.27
C LEU A 602 18.75 3.49 -20.68
N ASN A 603 18.87 3.43 -19.35
CA ASN A 603 20.14 3.35 -18.61
C ASN A 603 21.12 4.48 -18.92
N LEU A 604 20.63 5.65 -19.29
CA LEU A 604 21.42 6.83 -19.63
C LEU A 604 21.82 7.69 -18.43
N GLN A 605 21.72 7.25 -17.18
CA GLN A 605 22.04 8.08 -16.01
C GLN A 605 23.47 8.61 -16.06
N LEU A 606 24.44 7.74 -16.10
CA LEU A 606 25.87 8.11 -16.13
C LEU A 606 26.24 8.88 -17.43
N PRO A 607 25.80 8.46 -18.63
CA PRO A 607 25.96 9.27 -19.84
C PRO A 607 25.34 10.68 -19.76
N THR A 608 24.19 10.81 -19.12
CA THR A 608 23.53 12.12 -18.90
C THR A 608 24.37 13.01 -18.00
N TYR A 609 24.95 12.46 -16.96
CA TYR A 609 25.86 13.21 -16.08
C TYR A 609 27.14 13.61 -16.81
N ALA A 610 27.70 12.74 -17.65
CA ALA A 610 28.84 13.07 -18.49
C ALA A 610 28.52 14.21 -19.49
N TYR A 611 27.32 14.17 -20.09
CA TYR A 611 26.82 15.24 -20.96
C TYR A 611 26.71 16.57 -20.17
N LEU A 612 26.09 16.58 -19.02
CA LEU A 612 25.93 17.77 -18.16
C LEU A 612 27.30 18.34 -17.71
N ILE A 613 28.21 17.47 -17.32
CA ILE A 613 29.57 17.87 -16.92
C ILE A 613 30.32 18.50 -18.10
N LYS A 614 30.18 17.97 -19.30
CA LYS A 614 30.78 18.56 -20.50
C LYS A 614 30.20 19.92 -20.88
N THR A 615 28.93 20.17 -20.56
CA THR A 615 28.34 21.53 -20.72
C THR A 615 28.89 22.51 -19.70
N LEU A 616 29.18 22.09 -18.49
CA LEU A 616 29.74 22.92 -17.43
C LEU A 616 31.26 23.12 -17.58
N TYR A 617 31.97 22.04 -17.96
CA TYR A 617 33.42 22.00 -18.18
C TYR A 617 33.80 21.57 -19.60
N PRO A 618 33.63 22.41 -20.62
CA PRO A 618 33.76 22.02 -22.04
C PRO A 618 35.11 21.41 -22.40
N ASN A 619 36.18 21.88 -21.76
CA ASN A 619 37.56 21.45 -22.02
C ASN A 619 38.00 20.24 -21.18
N SER A 620 37.12 19.67 -20.37
CA SER A 620 37.45 18.51 -19.54
C SER A 620 37.47 17.21 -20.32
N ASN A 621 38.26 16.25 -19.85
CA ASN A 621 38.20 14.84 -20.32
C ASN A 621 37.46 14.01 -19.26
N ILE A 622 36.44 13.26 -19.67
CA ILE A 622 35.80 12.28 -18.79
C ILE A 622 36.67 11.01 -18.80
N VAL A 623 37.20 10.66 -17.62
CA VAL A 623 38.07 9.50 -17.44
C VAL A 623 37.31 8.28 -16.98
N GLY A 624 36.21 8.47 -16.25
CA GLY A 624 35.35 7.38 -15.80
C GLY A 624 33.96 7.85 -15.40
N ILE A 625 33.02 6.95 -15.58
CA ILE A 625 31.62 7.12 -15.14
C ILE A 625 31.18 5.86 -14.39
N TYR A 626 30.83 6.00 -13.11
CA TYR A 626 30.64 4.85 -12.23
C TYR A 626 29.41 4.96 -11.36
N LEU A 627 28.85 3.78 -11.02
CA LEU A 627 28.01 3.59 -9.84
C LEU A 627 28.87 3.07 -8.69
N GLU A 628 28.64 3.56 -7.50
CA GLU A 628 29.28 3.09 -6.25
C GLU A 628 28.21 2.60 -5.27
N HIS A 629 28.23 1.30 -4.97
CA HIS A 629 27.32 0.74 -3.97
C HIS A 629 27.82 1.11 -2.57
N ILE A 630 26.90 1.55 -1.72
CA ILE A 630 27.25 2.10 -0.39
C ILE A 630 26.75 1.25 0.78
N LEU A 631 25.96 0.20 0.50
CA LEU A 631 25.43 -0.72 1.51
C LEU A 631 25.93 -2.14 1.27
N LYS A 632 25.82 -2.98 2.31
CA LYS A 632 26.24 -4.39 2.22
C LYS A 632 25.35 -5.18 1.28
N PRO A 633 25.92 -6.03 0.40
CA PRO A 633 25.14 -6.94 -0.42
C PRO A 633 24.50 -8.04 0.42
N ASN A 634 23.53 -8.74 -0.16
CA ASN A 634 23.15 -10.05 0.33
C ASN A 634 24.32 -11.03 0.11
N ILE A 635 25.00 -11.40 1.19
CA ILE A 635 26.14 -12.30 1.14
C ILE A 635 25.65 -13.72 0.98
N ASN A 636 26.11 -14.40 -0.09
CA ASN A 636 25.86 -15.82 -0.30
C ASN A 636 26.94 -16.64 0.38
N TYR A 637 26.56 -17.77 0.99
CA TYR A 637 27.52 -18.72 1.52
C TYR A 637 28.34 -19.31 0.35
N ASP A 638 29.63 -19.02 0.29
CA ASP A 638 30.55 -19.52 -0.72
C ASP A 638 31.81 -20.03 0.02
N LEU A 639 32.11 -21.30 -0.18
CA LEU A 639 33.29 -21.94 0.43
C LEU A 639 34.63 -21.33 -0.02
N ASN A 640 34.67 -20.68 -1.18
CA ASN A 640 35.87 -20.13 -1.81
C ASN A 640 36.06 -18.63 -1.62
N LYS A 641 35.08 -17.93 -1.02
CA LYS A 641 35.12 -16.47 -0.85
C LYS A 641 34.68 -16.10 0.55
N SER A 642 35.55 -15.39 1.27
CA SER A 642 35.20 -14.84 2.56
C SER A 642 34.09 -13.78 2.42
N GLU A 643 33.31 -13.57 3.48
CA GLU A 643 32.29 -12.50 3.51
C GLU A 643 32.94 -11.13 3.27
N GLN A 644 34.12 -10.89 3.83
CA GLN A 644 34.87 -9.65 3.67
C GLN A 644 35.23 -9.40 2.18
N ASN A 645 35.71 -10.42 1.46
CA ASN A 645 36.05 -10.29 0.05
C ASN A 645 34.80 -10.04 -0.83
N GLN A 646 33.65 -10.62 -0.47
CA GLN A 646 32.41 -10.36 -1.18
C GLN A 646 31.96 -8.90 -0.95
N TYR A 647 32.07 -8.40 0.27
CA TYR A 647 31.75 -7.03 0.62
C TYR A 647 32.66 -6.03 -0.10
N GLU A 648 33.98 -6.17 0.02
CA GLU A 648 34.94 -5.29 -0.67
C GLU A 648 34.73 -5.28 -2.19
N ASN A 649 34.49 -6.45 -2.79
CA ASN A 649 34.21 -6.51 -4.24
C ASN A 649 32.86 -5.85 -4.61
N HIS A 650 31.91 -5.77 -3.69
CA HIS A 650 30.65 -5.08 -3.89
C HIS A 650 30.81 -3.56 -3.89
N LEU A 651 31.67 -3.02 -3.02
CA LEU A 651 31.95 -1.59 -2.92
C LEU A 651 32.79 -1.05 -4.08
N LYS A 652 33.37 -1.91 -4.94
CA LYS A 652 34.15 -1.44 -6.11
C LYS A 652 33.28 -0.67 -7.09
N LEU A 653 33.84 0.39 -7.66
CA LEU A 653 33.24 1.20 -8.70
C LEU A 653 32.81 0.36 -9.92
N GLN A 654 31.55 0.44 -10.28
CA GLN A 654 31.00 -0.29 -11.41
C GLN A 654 30.65 0.68 -12.54
N GLY A 655 31.34 0.59 -13.66
CA GLY A 655 31.10 1.54 -14.72
C GLY A 655 32.10 1.38 -15.87
N TYR A 656 32.31 2.46 -16.60
CA TYR A 656 33.17 2.50 -17.77
C TYR A 656 34.31 3.49 -17.54
N THR A 657 35.53 3.07 -17.92
CA THR A 657 36.75 3.85 -17.79
C THR A 657 37.29 4.16 -19.19
N ILE A 658 37.96 5.29 -19.36
CA ILE A 658 38.67 5.60 -20.60
C ILE A 658 39.79 4.58 -20.85
N ASP A 659 39.93 4.15 -22.08
CA ASP A 659 41.02 3.26 -22.52
C ASP A 659 42.33 4.05 -22.70
N ASN A 660 42.92 4.42 -21.56
CA ASN A 660 44.21 5.12 -21.47
C ASN A 660 44.89 4.78 -20.13
N GLU A 661 45.95 4.01 -20.22
CA GLU A 661 46.66 3.47 -19.04
C GLU A 661 47.20 4.56 -18.09
N ASP A 662 47.73 5.66 -18.64
CA ASP A 662 48.24 6.77 -17.84
C ASP A 662 47.13 7.39 -16.98
N LEU A 663 45.96 7.66 -17.60
CA LEU A 663 44.82 8.25 -16.92
C LEU A 663 44.22 7.29 -15.91
N ILE A 664 44.20 5.99 -16.20
CA ILE A 664 43.73 4.95 -15.28
C ILE A 664 44.67 4.87 -14.06
N SER A 665 46.00 4.88 -14.30
CA SER A 665 47.00 4.84 -13.21
C SER A 665 46.94 6.09 -12.29
N GLU A 666 46.58 7.23 -12.84
CA GLU A 666 46.38 8.47 -12.10
C GLU A 666 45.12 8.40 -11.23
N LEU A 667 44.06 7.68 -11.67
CA LEU A 667 42.85 7.46 -10.93
C LEU A 667 43.03 6.37 -9.86
N ASP A 668 43.53 5.22 -10.27
CA ASP A 668 43.69 4.05 -9.40
C ASP A 668 45.10 3.47 -9.57
N PRO A 669 46.03 3.78 -8.67
CA PRO A 669 47.38 3.22 -8.73
C PRO A 669 47.44 1.70 -8.64
N THR A 670 46.34 1.03 -8.17
CA THR A 670 46.24 -0.43 -8.08
C THR A 670 45.70 -1.10 -9.32
N TYR A 671 45.53 -0.36 -10.45
CA TYR A 671 44.83 -0.79 -11.68
C TYR A 671 45.31 -2.11 -12.28
N LEU A 672 46.56 -2.53 -12.00
CA LEU A 672 47.08 -3.82 -12.47
C LEU A 672 46.29 -5.02 -11.94
N ASN A 673 45.69 -4.88 -10.75
CA ASN A 673 44.65 -5.75 -10.15
C ASN A 673 43.85 -4.91 -9.18
N SER A 674 42.97 -4.09 -9.70
CA SER A 674 42.30 -3.01 -8.98
C SER A 674 41.55 -3.45 -7.75
N ASP A 675 41.79 -2.73 -6.65
CA ASP A 675 41.01 -2.84 -5.41
C ASP A 675 39.75 -1.97 -5.44
N TYR A 676 39.64 -1.01 -6.37
CA TYR A 676 38.61 0.01 -6.42
C TYR A 676 37.69 -0.03 -7.65
N ILE A 677 38.18 -0.54 -8.80
CA ILE A 677 37.40 -0.60 -10.03
C ILE A 677 37.09 -2.06 -10.34
N LYS A 678 35.82 -2.40 -10.43
CA LYS A 678 35.35 -3.77 -10.66
C LYS A 678 35.77 -4.29 -12.04
N GLY A 679 36.42 -5.45 -12.06
CA GLY A 679 36.87 -6.10 -13.28
C GLY A 679 38.14 -5.50 -13.87
N MET A 680 38.67 -4.41 -13.36
CA MET A 680 39.91 -3.80 -13.83
C MET A 680 41.12 -4.64 -13.41
N LYS A 681 41.77 -5.22 -14.41
CA LYS A 681 42.97 -6.06 -14.24
C LYS A 681 43.82 -6.06 -15.49
N MET A 682 45.14 -5.99 -15.33
CA MET A 682 46.09 -6.14 -16.42
C MET A 682 46.49 -7.61 -16.58
N THR A 683 46.60 -8.05 -17.85
CA THR A 683 47.05 -9.38 -18.22
C THR A 683 48.25 -9.25 -19.16
N SER A 684 48.91 -10.36 -19.54
CA SER A 684 50.01 -10.34 -20.52
C SER A 684 49.62 -9.76 -21.90
N ASN A 685 48.31 -9.75 -22.20
CA ASN A 685 47.78 -9.30 -23.51
C ASN A 685 47.06 -7.94 -23.40
N GLY A 686 47.27 -7.17 -22.34
CA GLY A 686 46.56 -5.91 -22.07
C GLY A 686 45.51 -6.04 -20.98
N PHE A 687 44.53 -5.14 -20.93
CA PHE A 687 43.47 -5.19 -19.95
C PHE A 687 42.59 -6.43 -20.12
N ALA A 688 42.16 -6.99 -18.98
CA ALA A 688 41.28 -8.14 -18.97
C ALA A 688 39.91 -7.82 -19.63
N ARG A 689 39.27 -8.80 -20.27
CA ARG A 689 37.91 -8.65 -20.86
C ARG A 689 36.84 -8.20 -19.88
N THR A 690 37.10 -8.35 -18.58
CA THR A 690 36.20 -7.87 -17.51
C THR A 690 36.30 -6.37 -17.25
N ALA A 691 37.36 -5.71 -17.73
CA ALA A 691 37.51 -4.27 -17.63
C ALA A 691 36.58 -3.60 -18.68
N LYS A 692 35.64 -2.79 -18.19
CA LYS A 692 34.74 -2.03 -19.07
C LYS A 692 35.45 -0.76 -19.55
N LEU A 693 36.08 -0.81 -20.72
CA LEU A 693 36.84 0.30 -21.29
C LEU A 693 36.08 0.94 -22.45
N LEU A 694 36.20 2.25 -22.57
CA LEU A 694 35.74 3.05 -23.72
C LEU A 694 36.89 3.92 -24.25
N ASN A 695 37.17 3.86 -25.52
CA ASN A 695 38.08 4.81 -26.11
C ASN A 695 37.48 6.22 -26.16
N LYS A 696 38.26 7.23 -26.43
CA LYS A 696 37.83 8.64 -26.43
C LYS A 696 36.69 8.87 -27.43
N ASP A 697 36.74 8.25 -28.59
CA ASP A 697 35.71 8.42 -29.63
C ASP A 697 34.39 7.81 -29.19
N ASN A 698 34.40 6.70 -28.48
CA ASN A 698 33.20 6.07 -27.95
C ASN A 698 32.59 6.89 -26.81
N PHE A 699 33.39 7.56 -26.00
CA PHE A 699 32.86 8.52 -25.00
C PHE A 699 32.17 9.73 -25.67
N GLU A 700 32.78 10.30 -26.75
CA GLU A 700 32.14 11.39 -27.49
C GLU A 700 30.86 10.92 -28.19
N LYS A 701 30.85 9.73 -28.82
CA LYS A 701 29.65 9.15 -29.43
C LYS A 701 28.53 8.90 -28.38
N LEU A 702 28.89 8.41 -27.20
CA LEU A 702 27.94 8.21 -26.11
C LEU A 702 27.29 9.54 -25.63
N LYS A 703 28.08 10.60 -25.60
CA LYS A 703 27.59 11.96 -25.33
C LYS A 703 26.61 12.41 -26.42
N ASP A 704 26.99 12.21 -27.71
CA ASP A 704 26.15 12.60 -28.85
C ASP A 704 24.81 11.82 -28.87
N ILE A 705 24.84 10.51 -28.59
CA ILE A 705 23.62 9.70 -28.43
C ILE A 705 22.77 10.22 -27.29
N THR A 706 23.39 10.60 -26.19
CA THR A 706 22.65 11.15 -25.02
C THR A 706 21.97 12.46 -25.39
N GLU A 707 22.65 13.36 -26.06
CA GLU A 707 22.08 14.63 -26.54
C GLU A 707 20.94 14.38 -27.53
N GLU A 708 21.13 13.46 -28.48
CA GLU A 708 20.09 13.06 -29.42
C GLU A 708 18.84 12.53 -28.71
N LYS A 709 19.00 11.68 -27.69
CA LYS A 709 17.90 11.16 -26.91
C LYS A 709 17.19 12.24 -26.07
N ILE A 710 17.91 13.21 -25.53
CA ILE A 710 17.31 14.35 -24.88
C ILE A 710 16.45 15.15 -25.87
N LYS A 711 16.97 15.47 -27.05
CA LYS A 711 16.23 16.17 -28.11
C LYS A 711 15.03 15.39 -28.62
N GLU A 712 15.18 14.07 -28.82
CA GLU A 712 14.09 13.17 -29.18
C GLU A 712 12.95 13.22 -28.13
N CYS A 713 13.30 13.08 -26.86
CA CYS A 713 12.34 13.16 -25.76
C CYS A 713 11.59 14.51 -25.74
N ILE A 714 12.32 15.63 -25.87
CA ILE A 714 11.75 16.98 -25.90
C ILE A 714 10.81 17.12 -27.10
N LYS A 715 11.22 16.69 -28.28
CA LYS A 715 10.43 16.74 -29.50
C LYS A 715 9.11 16.00 -29.35
N GLU A 716 9.15 14.76 -28.89
CA GLU A 716 7.97 13.90 -28.70
C GLU A 716 7.00 14.49 -27.66
N ILE A 717 7.54 15.00 -26.53
CA ILE A 717 6.71 15.67 -25.50
C ILE A 717 6.06 16.92 -26.08
N ASN A 718 6.80 17.77 -26.79
CA ASN A 718 6.26 19.01 -27.37
C ASN A 718 5.22 18.73 -28.46
N GLN A 719 5.36 17.62 -29.17
CA GLN A 719 4.35 17.16 -30.13
C GLN A 719 3.12 16.51 -29.46
N GLY A 720 3.18 16.25 -28.16
CA GLY A 720 2.11 15.59 -27.43
C GLY A 720 1.96 14.11 -27.74
N ASN A 721 3.04 13.44 -28.09
CA ASN A 721 3.07 12.04 -28.46
C ASN A 721 3.29 11.16 -27.21
N PHE A 722 2.21 10.72 -26.58
CA PHE A 722 2.24 9.93 -25.35
C PHE A 722 1.60 8.55 -25.56
N GLN A 723 1.91 7.89 -26.66
CA GLN A 723 1.36 6.57 -26.98
C GLN A 723 1.72 5.52 -25.91
N ILE A 724 0.85 4.53 -25.75
CA ILE A 724 1.13 3.33 -24.94
C ILE A 724 2.16 2.50 -25.72
N LYS A 725 3.41 2.56 -25.26
CA LYS A 725 4.53 1.93 -25.94
C LYS A 725 5.59 1.46 -24.94
N PRO A 726 5.24 0.46 -24.08
CA PRO A 726 6.16 -0.04 -23.09
C PRO A 726 7.30 -0.82 -23.72
N LYS A 727 8.55 -0.60 -23.24
CA LYS A 727 9.73 -1.34 -23.69
C LYS A 727 9.88 -2.67 -22.95
N ILE A 728 10.17 -3.71 -23.71
CA ILE A 728 10.32 -5.08 -23.25
C ILE A 728 11.72 -5.60 -23.65
N ASN A 729 12.48 -6.12 -22.68
CA ASN A 729 13.78 -6.74 -22.91
C ASN A 729 13.68 -8.25 -22.65
N GLY A 730 13.59 -9.04 -23.70
CA GLY A 730 13.34 -10.48 -23.60
C GLY A 730 12.06 -10.77 -22.83
N PHE A 731 12.18 -11.50 -21.71
CA PHE A 731 11.05 -11.77 -20.80
C PHE A 731 10.86 -10.67 -19.73
N LYS A 732 11.77 -9.71 -19.62
CA LYS A 732 11.67 -8.62 -18.63
C LYS A 732 10.85 -7.48 -19.20
N ASN A 733 9.68 -7.27 -18.62
CA ASN A 733 8.90 -6.07 -18.87
C ASN A 733 9.48 -4.92 -18.05
N LEU A 734 10.24 -4.04 -18.68
CA LEU A 734 10.95 -2.95 -18.03
C LEU A 734 9.99 -1.87 -17.49
N SER A 735 8.82 -1.73 -18.10
CA SER A 735 7.95 -0.59 -17.88
C SER A 735 6.70 -0.94 -17.06
N CYS A 736 6.10 -2.12 -17.31
CA CYS A 736 4.78 -2.46 -16.77
C CYS A 736 4.81 -3.25 -15.47
N ALA A 737 5.95 -3.82 -15.03
CA ALA A 737 6.02 -4.69 -13.86
C ALA A 737 5.39 -4.06 -12.61
N PHE A 738 5.75 -2.81 -12.33
CA PHE A 738 5.26 -2.03 -11.18
C PHE A 738 4.50 -0.76 -11.60
N CYS A 739 3.98 -0.71 -12.84
CA CYS A 739 3.27 0.46 -13.31
C CYS A 739 1.87 0.57 -12.67
N PRO A 740 1.53 1.69 -12.01
CA PRO A 740 0.23 1.87 -11.37
C PRO A 740 -0.93 2.05 -12.37
N TYR A 741 -0.61 2.27 -13.66
CA TYR A 741 -1.61 2.61 -14.69
C TYR A 741 -2.05 1.42 -15.55
N LYS A 742 -1.72 0.18 -15.19
CA LYS A 742 -2.10 -1.02 -15.96
C LYS A 742 -3.62 -1.14 -16.18
N SER A 743 -4.40 -0.80 -15.18
CA SER A 743 -5.86 -0.85 -15.24
C SER A 743 -6.49 0.25 -16.11
N VAL A 744 -5.71 1.24 -16.53
CA VAL A 744 -6.16 2.38 -17.32
C VAL A 744 -5.67 2.32 -18.76
N CYS A 745 -4.43 1.86 -18.97
CA CYS A 745 -3.82 1.90 -20.30
C CYS A 745 -4.31 0.81 -21.26
N TYR A 746 -4.76 -0.34 -20.76
CA TYR A 746 -5.20 -1.49 -21.57
C TYR A 746 -4.19 -1.87 -22.67
N VAL A 747 -2.89 -1.95 -22.29
CA VAL A 747 -1.79 -2.31 -23.18
C VAL A 747 -2.06 -3.65 -23.88
N LYS A 748 -1.85 -3.67 -25.21
CA LYS A 748 -1.96 -4.86 -26.06
C LYS A 748 -0.58 -5.36 -26.44
N GLU A 749 -0.49 -6.58 -26.99
CA GLU A 749 0.79 -7.14 -27.45
C GLU A 749 1.46 -6.26 -28.53
N ASP A 750 0.66 -5.73 -29.46
CA ASP A 750 1.13 -4.86 -30.54
C ASP A 750 1.63 -3.48 -30.05
N ASP A 751 1.35 -3.11 -28.83
CA ASP A 751 1.84 -1.86 -28.23
C ASP A 751 3.26 -1.99 -27.67
N LYS A 752 3.71 -3.23 -27.44
CA LYS A 752 4.99 -3.51 -26.81
C LYS A 752 6.14 -3.30 -27.80
N GLU A 753 7.13 -2.55 -27.39
CA GLU A 753 8.37 -2.36 -28.13
C GLU A 753 9.46 -3.30 -27.57
N PHE A 754 9.80 -4.32 -28.35
CA PHE A 754 10.84 -5.25 -27.96
C PHE A 754 12.21 -4.64 -28.25
N VAL A 755 13.05 -4.56 -27.23
CA VAL A 755 14.43 -4.13 -27.34
C VAL A 755 15.35 -5.34 -27.43
N THR A 756 16.30 -5.29 -28.34
CA THR A 756 17.34 -6.32 -28.48
C THR A 756 18.64 -5.82 -27.91
N LEU A 757 19.27 -6.63 -27.06
CA LEU A 757 20.62 -6.36 -26.58
C LEU A 757 21.64 -6.89 -27.60
N ASP A 758 22.49 -6.02 -28.06
CA ASP A 758 23.69 -6.45 -28.80
C ASP A 758 24.65 -7.12 -27.81
N ASN A 759 25.46 -8.06 -28.29
CA ASN A 759 26.42 -8.74 -27.41
C ASN A 759 27.47 -7.78 -26.85
N ASP A 760 27.81 -6.71 -27.61
CA ASP A 760 28.78 -5.68 -27.27
C ASP A 760 28.22 -4.27 -27.53
N LEU A 761 29.03 -3.23 -27.27
CA LEU A 761 28.70 -1.83 -27.55
C LEU A 761 28.92 -1.47 -29.04
N THR A 762 28.57 -2.36 -29.96
CA THR A 762 28.78 -2.19 -31.42
C THR A 762 28.07 -0.95 -31.96
N PHE A 763 26.98 -0.51 -31.33
CA PHE A 763 26.30 0.74 -31.69
C PHE A 763 27.18 2.00 -31.50
N LEU A 764 28.27 1.92 -30.73
CA LEU A 764 29.29 2.95 -30.59
C LEU A 764 30.38 2.85 -31.69
N GLY A 765 30.29 1.86 -32.59
CA GLY A 765 31.19 1.71 -33.71
C GLY A 765 32.54 1.06 -33.36
N GLY A 766 32.56 0.21 -32.33
CA GLY A 766 33.72 -0.66 -32.07
C GLY A 766 33.80 -1.77 -33.11
N GLU A 767 34.94 -1.91 -33.76
CA GLU A 767 35.25 -3.14 -34.54
C GLU A 767 35.32 -4.31 -33.55
N ASN A 768 34.67 -5.43 -33.90
CA ASN A 768 34.81 -6.70 -33.19
C ASN A 768 36.31 -7.09 -33.17
N ASN A 769 36.97 -6.92 -32.05
CA ASN A 769 38.18 -7.66 -31.79
C ASN A 769 37.79 -9.08 -31.39
N ASP A 770 37.71 -9.97 -32.37
CA ASP A 770 37.58 -11.41 -32.19
C ASP A 770 38.63 -12.02 -31.26
#